data_bbecef4655e5ae028ffe2f4b6aa61def
#
_entry.id   bbecef4655e5ae028ffe2f4b6aa61def
#
_cell.length_a   1.000
_cell.length_b   1.000
_cell.length_c   1.000
_cell.angle_alpha   90.00
_cell.angle_beta   90.00
_cell.angle_gamma   90.00
#
_symmetry.space_group_name_H-M   'P 1'
#
loop_
_entity.id
_entity.type
_entity.pdbx_description
1 polymer ?
#
loop_
_entity_poly.entity_id
_entity_poly.type
_entity_poly.pdbx_seq_one_letter_code
_entity_poly.pdbx_strand_id
1 'polypeptide(L)'
;MMNIRTLALLAMATTTLAVTELPAQEQHRSPTLEEYTLGSPKALRRTSLRSLRWLGSDYVYIDSTRLMIGTPTAAHPEKTLLSQDEFLAIIGEATKGAGAKYFTPFSVVDDGLLIPFGKKHYLIDPQTKKQLAAFERAGRAEQAFALAPRAKYAVAVRDNNLFLLLPDGSSKQLTTDGTPTLVYGQSVHQNEFGINGGLFWSPDGSRLAFYRMDQSMVTPYPLVHINTRKATEEKLYYPMAGMPSHHVTLGIYDVASGKTTYIKTGEPKEKYLTNISWAPDSKTVYIAEVNREQNHMDLKAYDPATGDYIKTLFSEHNDKYIEPQWPMRFIPGRDKEFVWQTRRDGYTHLYRYNVDGKLLGQITRGEWEITDFLGFADGGKTIVYSSTQLSPIDRVIASVSIDGRKTRILTPQAGWHVGQLSSDGKYLLDTYESLKNPTENRLLSVATGKPIATLYQSKDPEAGFINPEITFGTIKAADGVTDLHYRLLKPTNFDPAKKYPTIVYVYNGPHAQLVQNRFHAGCLGWDLYMATKGFVIFTVDGRGSAHRGAAFEQVIHRHLGKNEMADQMKGVDFLKSLPYVDADRIGVAGWSYGGFMTTNLMLTYPDVFKVGSAGGAVTDWARYEIMYGERYMDSPQDNPEGYKETNLSLRAGNLKGRLLLIHGTIDPTVVWQHTQLFVEACVKAGTYPDYMIYPEHKHNVLGVDRVHLNYTMARYFMDHL
;
A
#
# COMPACT_ATOMS: atom_id res chain seq x y z
N MET A 1 -26.67 67.91 61.45
CA MET A 1 -26.12 69.31 61.51
C MET A 1 -24.68 69.22 61.04
N MET A 2 -24.47 69.83 59.86
CA MET A 2 -23.31 70.74 59.63
C MET A 2 -21.93 70.22 60.03
N ASN A 3 -20.90 70.35 59.28
CA ASN A 3 -20.50 71.05 58.07
C ASN A 3 -19.03 70.76 57.75
N ILE A 4 -18.68 70.73 56.51
CA ILE A 4 -17.64 71.44 55.75
C ILE A 4 -16.15 71.08 55.93
N ARG A 5 -15.60 70.59 54.81
CA ARG A 5 -14.36 70.96 54.07
C ARG A 5 -13.01 70.94 54.76
N THR A 6 -12.07 70.21 54.17
CA THR A 6 -10.90 70.85 53.50
C THR A 6 -10.17 69.84 52.62
N LEU A 7 -9.88 70.21 51.35
CA LEU A 7 -9.02 69.54 50.36
C LEU A 7 -7.55 69.52 50.84
N ALA A 8 -6.90 68.41 50.68
CA ALA A 8 -5.44 68.39 50.55
C ALA A 8 -5.11 67.46 49.32
N LEU A 9 -4.55 68.06 48.30
CA LEU A 9 -3.96 67.37 47.14
C LEU A 9 -2.64 66.73 47.64
N LEU A 10 -2.55 65.38 47.46
CA LEU A 10 -1.30 64.68 47.47
C LEU A 10 -1.13 64.02 46.10
N ALA A 11 -0.18 64.57 45.33
CA ALA A 11 0.23 63.97 44.08
C ALA A 11 0.98 62.65 44.34
N MET A 12 0.40 61.52 44.12
CA MET A 12 1.10 60.23 44.05
C MET A 12 1.61 60.00 42.60
N ALA A 13 2.94 60.06 42.45
CA ALA A 13 3.61 59.61 41.27
C ALA A 13 3.43 58.09 41.13
N THR A 14 2.59 57.63 40.18
CA THR A 14 2.50 56.24 39.78
C THR A 14 3.69 55.90 38.89
N THR A 15 4.73 55.31 39.46
CA THR A 15 5.73 54.55 38.69
C THR A 15 5.06 53.28 38.15
N THR A 16 4.68 53.28 36.87
CA THR A 16 4.33 52.10 36.11
C THR A 16 5.60 51.25 35.96
N LEU A 17 5.73 50.22 36.79
CA LEU A 17 6.61 49.10 36.52
C LEU A 17 6.07 48.40 35.25
N ALA A 18 6.75 48.62 34.14
CA ALA A 18 6.57 47.76 32.96
C ALA A 18 7.02 46.36 33.35
N VAL A 19 6.07 45.50 33.65
CA VAL A 19 6.29 44.06 33.66
C VAL A 19 6.58 43.66 32.22
N THR A 20 7.84 43.56 31.86
CA THR A 20 8.25 42.85 30.65
C THR A 20 7.82 41.39 30.88
N GLU A 21 6.71 40.99 30.28
CA GLU A 21 6.42 39.56 30.06
C GLU A 21 7.62 38.98 29.35
N LEU A 22 8.44 38.22 30.09
CA LEU A 22 9.38 37.29 29.48
C LEU A 22 8.55 36.42 28.55
N PRO A 23 8.98 36.21 27.30
CA PRO A 23 8.30 35.26 26.42
C PRO A 23 8.24 33.94 27.20
N ALA A 24 7.04 33.39 27.35
CA ALA A 24 6.84 32.08 27.92
C ALA A 24 7.80 31.14 27.20
N GLN A 25 8.76 30.55 27.91
CA GLN A 25 9.54 29.46 27.39
C GLN A 25 8.52 28.45 26.87
N GLU A 26 8.48 28.23 25.55
CA GLU A 26 7.70 27.16 24.98
C GLU A 26 8.16 25.88 25.67
N GLN A 27 7.33 25.36 26.56
CA GLN A 27 7.61 24.09 27.22
C GLN A 27 7.52 23.02 26.12
N HIS A 28 8.68 22.56 25.67
CA HIS A 28 8.76 21.42 24.78
C HIS A 28 8.08 20.22 25.44
N ARG A 29 7.04 19.70 24.82
CA ARG A 29 6.31 18.51 25.25
C ARG A 29 6.40 17.42 24.19
N SER A 30 6.18 16.18 24.56
CA SER A 30 5.96 15.13 23.58
C SER A 30 4.54 15.23 23.00
N PRO A 31 4.34 14.82 21.72
CA PRO A 31 3.01 14.69 21.15
C PRO A 31 2.14 13.69 21.92
N THR A 32 0.83 13.93 21.93
CA THR A 32 -0.16 13.00 22.47
C THR A 32 -0.38 11.81 21.53
N LEU A 33 -1.00 10.74 22.02
CA LEU A 33 -1.34 9.60 21.17
C LEU A 33 -2.31 9.96 20.03
N GLU A 34 -3.27 10.85 20.32
CA GLU A 34 -4.21 11.36 19.31
C GLU A 34 -3.48 12.15 18.22
N GLU A 35 -2.54 13.04 18.61
CA GLU A 35 -1.71 13.80 17.68
C GLU A 35 -0.89 12.87 16.77
N TYR A 36 -0.23 11.86 17.32
CA TYR A 36 0.50 10.87 16.53
C TYR A 36 -0.42 10.00 15.65
N THR A 37 -1.61 9.67 16.13
CA THR A 37 -2.55 8.79 15.39
C THR A 37 -3.22 9.52 14.23
N LEU A 38 -3.67 10.74 14.45
CA LEU A 38 -4.45 11.52 13.47
C LEU A 38 -3.60 12.53 12.68
N GLY A 39 -2.35 12.76 13.11
CA GLY A 39 -1.52 13.84 12.56
C GLY A 39 -2.15 15.22 12.81
N SER A 40 -2.80 15.44 13.96
CA SER A 40 -3.48 16.67 14.35
C SER A 40 -2.99 17.10 15.75
N PRO A 41 -2.68 18.38 15.97
CA PRO A 41 -2.85 19.52 15.07
C PRO A 41 -1.94 19.44 13.83
N LYS A 42 -2.18 20.29 12.85
CA LYS A 42 -1.44 20.33 11.57
C LYS A 42 0.10 20.32 11.69
N ALA A 43 0.61 20.67 12.87
CA ALA A 43 2.04 20.69 13.19
C ALA A 43 2.74 19.34 13.00
N LEU A 44 2.06 18.21 13.28
CA LEU A 44 2.63 16.86 13.09
C LEU A 44 2.43 16.28 11.68
N ARG A 45 1.77 16.99 10.80
CA ARG A 45 1.60 16.55 9.41
C ARG A 45 2.81 16.94 8.57
N ARG A 46 3.47 15.96 8.01
CA ARG A 46 4.36 16.19 6.88
C ARG A 46 3.57 16.87 5.76
N THR A 47 4.13 17.94 5.22
CA THR A 47 3.54 18.66 4.11
C THR A 47 4.30 18.36 2.82
N SER A 48 3.59 18.41 1.71
CA SER A 48 4.11 18.19 0.35
C SER A 48 3.23 18.95 -0.61
N LEU A 49 3.67 19.17 -1.83
CA LEU A 49 2.79 19.67 -2.89
C LEU A 49 1.66 18.67 -3.11
N ARG A 50 0.44 19.12 -2.86
CA ARG A 50 -0.74 18.26 -2.89
C ARG A 50 -1.07 17.84 -4.30
N SER A 51 -1.21 16.54 -4.56
CA SER A 51 -1.53 15.98 -5.87
C SER A 51 -0.54 16.36 -6.96
N LEU A 52 0.75 16.54 -6.61
CA LEU A 52 1.81 16.80 -7.56
C LEU A 52 1.90 15.68 -8.60
N ARG A 53 1.79 16.04 -9.89
CA ARG A 53 1.84 15.09 -11.02
C ARG A 53 2.13 15.79 -12.33
N TRP A 54 2.42 15.02 -13.36
CA TRP A 54 2.60 15.53 -14.71
C TRP A 54 1.25 15.79 -15.41
N LEU A 55 1.22 16.85 -16.23
CA LEU A 55 0.21 17.16 -17.24
C LEU A 55 0.96 17.46 -18.54
N GLY A 56 1.04 16.48 -19.43
CA GLY A 56 1.96 16.56 -20.57
C GLY A 56 3.42 16.65 -20.10
N SER A 57 4.12 17.70 -20.55
CA SER A 57 5.50 18.00 -20.14
C SER A 57 5.60 18.99 -18.98
N ASP A 58 4.48 19.56 -18.51
CA ASP A 58 4.42 20.45 -17.36
C ASP A 58 3.96 19.70 -16.12
N TYR A 59 4.26 20.21 -14.92
CA TYR A 59 3.76 19.64 -13.67
C TYR A 59 2.61 20.46 -13.09
N VAL A 60 1.68 19.78 -12.41
CA VAL A 60 0.54 20.40 -11.74
C VAL A 60 0.46 19.97 -10.29
N TYR A 61 -0.10 20.83 -9.44
CA TYR A 61 -0.37 20.54 -8.03
C TYR A 61 -1.52 21.42 -7.50
N ILE A 62 -2.13 21.01 -6.38
CA ILE A 62 -3.19 21.76 -5.73
C ILE A 62 -2.61 22.71 -4.67
N ASP A 63 -2.87 24.01 -4.82
CA ASP A 63 -2.70 25.03 -3.80
C ASP A 63 -4.05 25.61 -3.40
N SER A 64 -4.51 25.22 -2.22
CA SER A 64 -5.84 25.60 -1.73
C SER A 64 -6.96 25.25 -2.74
N THR A 65 -7.72 26.22 -3.23
CA THR A 65 -8.79 26.04 -4.21
C THR A 65 -8.31 26.19 -5.66
N ARG A 66 -6.99 26.21 -5.89
CA ARG A 66 -6.40 26.40 -7.22
C ARG A 66 -5.60 25.18 -7.64
N LEU A 67 -5.73 24.83 -8.90
CA LEU A 67 -4.81 23.94 -9.59
C LEU A 67 -3.71 24.81 -10.21
N MET A 68 -2.50 24.61 -9.75
CA MET A 68 -1.30 25.31 -10.25
C MET A 68 -0.65 24.49 -11.36
N ILE A 69 -0.01 25.18 -12.28
CA ILE A 69 0.87 24.57 -13.32
C ILE A 69 2.23 25.24 -13.28
N GLY A 70 3.28 24.43 -13.39
CA GLY A 70 4.65 24.89 -13.47
C GLY A 70 5.40 24.22 -14.62
N THR A 71 6.30 24.99 -15.26
CA THR A 71 7.15 24.51 -16.35
C THR A 71 8.47 23.97 -15.78
N PRO A 72 8.99 22.83 -16.28
CA PRO A 72 10.19 22.17 -15.74
C PRO A 72 11.50 22.87 -16.19
N THR A 73 11.69 24.11 -15.74
CA THR A 73 12.91 24.93 -15.96
C THR A 73 13.51 25.33 -14.62
N ALA A 74 14.74 25.84 -14.62
CA ALA A 74 15.40 26.32 -13.40
C ALA A 74 14.61 27.46 -12.69
N ALA A 75 13.94 28.31 -13.46
CA ALA A 75 13.07 29.36 -12.93
C ALA A 75 11.69 28.81 -12.48
N HIS A 76 11.32 27.58 -12.89
CA HIS A 76 10.05 26.89 -12.65
C HIS A 76 8.83 27.84 -12.52
N PRO A 77 8.55 28.68 -13.52
CA PRO A 77 7.48 29.66 -13.43
C PRO A 77 6.13 28.95 -13.23
N GLU A 78 5.38 29.41 -12.22
CA GLU A 78 4.11 28.82 -11.84
C GLU A 78 2.98 29.81 -12.00
N LYS A 79 1.83 29.32 -12.41
CA LYS A 79 0.59 30.10 -12.53
C LYS A 79 -0.62 29.26 -12.19
N THR A 80 -1.74 29.93 -11.90
CA THR A 80 -3.03 29.22 -11.77
C THR A 80 -3.44 28.72 -13.15
N LEU A 81 -3.67 27.42 -13.25
CA LEU A 81 -4.20 26.76 -14.45
C LEU A 81 -5.73 26.80 -14.44
N LEU A 82 -6.34 26.41 -13.30
CA LEU A 82 -7.78 26.36 -13.13
C LEU A 82 -8.12 26.57 -11.63
N SER A 83 -9.06 27.46 -11.34
CA SER A 83 -9.60 27.59 -9.98
C SER A 83 -10.82 26.69 -9.78
N GLN A 84 -11.20 26.45 -8.52
CA GLN A 84 -12.41 25.71 -8.18
C GLN A 84 -13.66 26.40 -8.74
N ASP A 85 -13.72 27.73 -8.67
CA ASP A 85 -14.86 28.50 -9.16
C ASP A 85 -14.97 28.43 -10.69
N GLU A 86 -13.85 28.52 -11.40
CA GLU A 86 -13.79 28.34 -12.85
C GLU A 86 -14.24 26.93 -13.25
N PHE A 87 -13.77 25.88 -12.54
CA PHE A 87 -14.23 24.52 -12.79
C PHE A 87 -15.76 24.40 -12.63
N LEU A 88 -16.29 24.91 -11.51
CA LEU A 88 -17.74 24.87 -11.25
C LEU A 88 -18.55 25.66 -12.28
N ALA A 89 -18.01 26.78 -12.76
CA ALA A 89 -18.66 27.57 -13.84
C ALA A 89 -18.68 26.78 -15.15
N ILE A 90 -17.57 26.08 -15.51
CA ILE A 90 -17.49 25.25 -16.72
C ILE A 90 -18.56 24.14 -16.72
N ILE A 91 -18.81 23.52 -15.57
CA ILE A 91 -19.79 22.43 -15.46
C ILE A 91 -21.21 22.89 -15.12
N GLY A 92 -21.47 24.20 -15.03
CA GLY A 92 -22.78 24.77 -14.72
C GLY A 92 -23.21 24.64 -13.25
N GLU A 93 -22.27 24.46 -12.32
CA GLU A 93 -22.54 24.23 -10.90
C GLU A 93 -21.97 25.34 -9.98
N ALA A 94 -21.88 26.55 -10.50
CA ALA A 94 -21.25 27.72 -9.84
C ALA A 94 -21.72 27.98 -8.39
N THR A 95 -22.95 27.62 -8.04
CA THR A 95 -23.54 27.85 -6.71
C THR A 95 -23.17 26.79 -5.68
N LYS A 96 -22.59 25.65 -6.09
CA LYS A 96 -22.32 24.51 -5.20
C LYS A 96 -20.92 24.52 -4.54
N GLY A 97 -20.08 25.50 -4.87
CA GLY A 97 -18.67 25.52 -4.44
C GLY A 97 -18.36 26.41 -3.24
N ALA A 98 -19.33 27.12 -2.69
CA ALA A 98 -19.11 28.02 -1.56
C ALA A 98 -18.59 27.25 -0.33
N GLY A 99 -17.32 27.52 0.07
CA GLY A 99 -16.68 26.91 1.25
C GLY A 99 -15.74 25.74 0.98
N ALA A 100 -15.46 25.38 -0.27
CA ALA A 100 -14.42 24.40 -0.57
C ALA A 100 -13.05 24.88 -0.07
N LYS A 101 -12.35 24.04 0.72
CA LYS A 101 -10.99 24.36 1.21
C LYS A 101 -9.91 24.06 0.18
N TYR A 102 -10.19 23.16 -0.74
CA TYR A 102 -9.25 22.68 -1.73
C TYR A 102 -9.93 22.47 -3.07
N PHE A 103 -9.15 22.53 -4.13
CA PHE A 103 -9.59 22.11 -5.45
C PHE A 103 -10.06 20.65 -5.43
N THR A 104 -11.09 20.32 -6.20
CA THR A 104 -11.65 18.96 -6.28
C THR A 104 -10.57 17.97 -6.73
N PRO A 105 -10.45 16.76 -6.11
CA PRO A 105 -9.51 15.73 -6.57
C PRO A 105 -9.72 15.38 -8.04
N PHE A 106 -8.62 15.14 -8.75
CA PHE A 106 -8.61 14.86 -10.18
C PHE A 106 -7.61 13.78 -10.54
N SER A 107 -7.78 13.20 -11.72
CA SER A 107 -6.76 12.40 -12.41
C SER A 107 -6.38 13.08 -13.72
N VAL A 108 -5.14 12.89 -14.17
CA VAL A 108 -4.72 13.31 -15.51
C VAL A 108 -4.94 12.15 -16.46
N VAL A 109 -5.60 12.42 -17.57
CA VAL A 109 -5.86 11.45 -18.64
C VAL A 109 -5.55 12.14 -19.97
N ASP A 110 -4.57 11.62 -20.69
CA ASP A 110 -3.94 12.32 -21.81
C ASP A 110 -3.50 13.74 -21.36
N ASP A 111 -3.95 14.79 -22.01
CA ASP A 111 -3.70 16.18 -21.61
C ASP A 111 -4.89 16.84 -20.89
N GLY A 112 -5.88 16.04 -20.46
CA GLY A 112 -7.09 16.49 -19.78
C GLY A 112 -7.14 16.15 -18.29
N LEU A 113 -8.08 16.76 -17.58
CA LEU A 113 -8.38 16.50 -16.18
C LEU A 113 -9.70 15.72 -16.07
N LEU A 114 -9.64 14.51 -15.54
CA LEU A 114 -10.84 13.75 -15.17
C LEU A 114 -11.19 14.05 -13.72
N ILE A 115 -12.33 14.74 -13.52
CA ILE A 115 -12.77 15.25 -12.22
C ILE A 115 -14.12 14.64 -11.85
N PRO A 116 -14.18 13.76 -10.83
CA PRO A 116 -15.44 13.24 -10.32
C PRO A 116 -16.14 14.30 -9.47
N PHE A 117 -17.32 14.75 -9.90
CA PHE A 117 -18.11 15.73 -9.14
C PHE A 117 -19.61 15.42 -9.24
N GLY A 118 -20.30 15.38 -8.11
CA GLY A 118 -21.73 15.05 -8.07
C GLY A 118 -22.01 13.67 -8.69
N LYS A 119 -22.89 13.67 -9.70
CA LYS A 119 -23.31 12.46 -10.43
C LYS A 119 -22.57 12.24 -11.75
N LYS A 120 -21.43 12.91 -11.96
CA LYS A 120 -20.68 12.81 -13.21
C LYS A 120 -19.17 12.72 -12.99
N HIS A 121 -18.49 12.11 -13.94
CA HIS A 121 -17.06 12.25 -14.18
C HIS A 121 -16.91 13.25 -15.32
N TYR A 122 -16.36 14.42 -15.04
CA TYR A 122 -16.13 15.46 -16.03
C TYR A 122 -14.72 15.35 -16.58
N LEU A 123 -14.57 15.32 -17.89
CA LEU A 123 -13.30 15.50 -18.57
C LEU A 123 -13.19 16.95 -19.01
N ILE A 124 -12.19 17.65 -18.47
CA ILE A 124 -11.96 19.08 -18.72
C ILE A 124 -10.62 19.25 -19.43
N ASP A 125 -10.60 20.02 -20.50
CA ASP A 125 -9.36 20.60 -21.03
C ASP A 125 -9.00 21.83 -20.19
N PRO A 126 -7.96 21.77 -19.36
CA PRO A 126 -7.64 22.85 -18.46
C PRO A 126 -6.99 24.05 -19.16
N GLN A 127 -6.43 23.86 -20.35
CA GLN A 127 -5.81 24.95 -21.15
C GLN A 127 -6.87 25.82 -21.82
N THR A 128 -7.84 25.20 -22.49
CA THR A 128 -8.95 25.92 -23.15
C THR A 128 -10.12 26.20 -22.20
N LYS A 129 -10.09 25.67 -20.98
CA LYS A 129 -11.15 25.76 -19.97
C LYS A 129 -12.51 25.28 -20.51
N LYS A 130 -12.50 24.14 -21.23
CA LYS A 130 -13.70 23.57 -21.84
C LYS A 130 -13.97 22.16 -21.27
N GLN A 131 -15.26 21.86 -21.09
CA GLN A 131 -15.69 20.49 -20.87
C GLN A 131 -15.58 19.71 -22.21
N LEU A 132 -14.82 18.62 -22.20
CA LEU A 132 -14.67 17.71 -23.34
C LEU A 132 -15.71 16.60 -23.32
N ALA A 133 -16.01 16.08 -22.12
CA ALA A 133 -16.99 15.01 -21.91
C ALA A 133 -17.56 15.06 -20.49
N ALA A 134 -18.71 14.39 -20.29
CA ALA A 134 -19.29 14.20 -18.98
C ALA A 134 -19.95 12.81 -18.92
N PHE A 135 -19.31 11.88 -18.24
CA PHE A 135 -19.79 10.51 -18.08
C PHE A 135 -20.66 10.39 -16.82
N GLU A 136 -21.71 9.57 -16.88
CA GLU A 136 -22.54 9.27 -15.74
C GLU A 136 -21.74 8.59 -14.61
N ARG A 137 -22.03 8.97 -13.36
CA ARG A 137 -21.39 8.41 -12.15
C ARG A 137 -22.45 7.93 -11.17
N ALA A 138 -22.38 6.66 -10.77
CA ALA A 138 -23.30 6.08 -9.78
C ALA A 138 -22.90 6.39 -8.32
N GLY A 139 -21.90 7.21 -8.08
CA GLY A 139 -21.43 7.54 -6.73
C GLY A 139 -20.87 6.32 -6.01
N ARG A 140 -21.38 6.02 -4.80
CA ARG A 140 -20.91 4.85 -4.01
C ARG A 140 -21.33 3.49 -4.59
N ALA A 141 -22.33 3.46 -5.47
CA ALA A 141 -22.76 2.24 -6.15
C ALA A 141 -21.88 1.88 -7.36
N GLU A 142 -20.92 2.74 -7.73
CA GLU A 142 -19.96 2.49 -8.80
C GLU A 142 -18.81 1.61 -8.25
N GLN A 143 -18.77 0.36 -8.68
CA GLN A 143 -17.80 -0.63 -8.21
C GLN A 143 -16.46 -0.53 -8.93
N ALA A 144 -16.48 -0.11 -10.20
CA ALA A 144 -15.29 0.18 -11.00
C ALA A 144 -15.60 1.18 -12.11
N PHE A 145 -14.56 1.89 -12.59
CA PHE A 145 -14.64 2.84 -13.70
C PHE A 145 -13.33 2.82 -14.49
N ALA A 146 -13.42 2.80 -15.82
CA ALA A 146 -12.26 2.92 -16.72
C ALA A 146 -12.60 3.77 -17.94
N LEU A 147 -11.78 4.80 -18.18
CA LEU A 147 -11.89 5.66 -19.35
C LEU A 147 -11.12 5.04 -20.53
N ALA A 148 -11.74 5.00 -21.72
CA ALA A 148 -11.08 4.56 -22.93
C ALA A 148 -10.02 5.57 -23.38
N PRO A 149 -8.97 5.15 -24.09
CA PRO A 149 -8.02 6.05 -24.71
C PRO A 149 -8.72 7.13 -25.55
N ARG A 150 -8.21 8.36 -25.53
CA ARG A 150 -8.82 9.55 -26.18
C ARG A 150 -10.23 9.85 -25.72
N ALA A 151 -10.63 9.34 -24.56
CA ALA A 151 -11.92 9.62 -23.90
C ALA A 151 -13.18 9.47 -24.76
N LYS A 152 -13.14 8.61 -25.76
CA LYS A 152 -14.32 8.35 -26.62
C LYS A 152 -15.47 7.71 -25.86
N TYR A 153 -15.13 6.86 -24.88
CA TYR A 153 -16.06 6.11 -24.05
C TYR A 153 -15.50 5.96 -22.66
N ALA A 154 -16.35 5.59 -21.71
CA ALA A 154 -15.92 5.02 -20.45
C ALA A 154 -16.72 3.73 -20.19
N VAL A 155 -16.28 2.93 -19.26
CA VAL A 155 -17.07 1.81 -18.75
C VAL A 155 -17.14 1.92 -17.23
N ALA A 156 -18.32 1.61 -16.67
CA ALA A 156 -18.53 1.50 -15.24
C ALA A 156 -19.11 0.14 -14.89
N VAL A 157 -18.87 -0.30 -13.65
CA VAL A 157 -19.48 -1.48 -13.05
C VAL A 157 -20.49 -1.03 -12.01
N ARG A 158 -21.74 -1.53 -12.14
CA ARG A 158 -22.85 -1.27 -11.21
C ARG A 158 -23.63 -2.55 -11.00
N ASP A 159 -23.90 -2.90 -9.77
CA ASP A 159 -24.63 -4.14 -9.42
C ASP A 159 -24.03 -5.37 -10.12
N ASN A 160 -22.70 -5.47 -10.13
CA ASN A 160 -21.91 -6.51 -10.79
C ASN A 160 -22.05 -6.61 -12.32
N ASN A 161 -22.66 -5.60 -12.97
CA ASN A 161 -22.85 -5.52 -14.42
C ASN A 161 -22.05 -4.38 -15.05
N LEU A 162 -21.72 -4.55 -16.33
CA LEU A 162 -20.99 -3.58 -17.15
C LEU A 162 -21.93 -2.59 -17.81
N PHE A 163 -21.55 -1.31 -17.80
CA PHE A 163 -22.23 -0.21 -18.49
C PHE A 163 -21.23 0.56 -19.34
N LEU A 164 -21.47 0.67 -20.64
CA LEU A 164 -20.75 1.59 -21.52
C LEU A 164 -21.32 3.00 -21.30
N LEU A 165 -20.47 3.94 -21.01
CA LEU A 165 -20.82 5.34 -20.79
C LEU A 165 -20.38 6.18 -21.99
N LEU A 166 -21.27 7.03 -22.47
CA LEU A 166 -21.06 7.91 -23.63
C LEU A 166 -20.71 9.34 -23.16
N PRO A 167 -19.95 10.11 -23.96
CA PRO A 167 -19.52 11.46 -23.60
C PRO A 167 -20.64 12.47 -23.35
N ASP A 168 -21.84 12.20 -23.88
CA ASP A 168 -23.06 13.00 -23.69
C ASP A 168 -23.76 12.76 -22.35
N GLY A 169 -23.26 11.81 -21.56
CA GLY A 169 -23.81 11.40 -20.27
C GLY A 169 -24.84 10.28 -20.35
N SER A 170 -25.12 9.73 -21.53
CA SER A 170 -25.95 8.54 -21.67
C SER A 170 -25.16 7.26 -21.38
N SER A 171 -25.86 6.16 -21.12
CA SER A 171 -25.22 4.86 -20.83
C SER A 171 -25.99 3.72 -21.50
N LYS A 172 -25.24 2.63 -21.82
CA LYS A 172 -25.76 1.39 -22.36
C LYS A 172 -25.32 0.25 -21.48
N GLN A 173 -26.25 -0.53 -20.93
CA GLN A 173 -25.93 -1.75 -20.21
C GLN A 173 -25.40 -2.83 -21.17
N LEU A 174 -24.26 -3.44 -20.82
CA LEU A 174 -23.59 -4.45 -21.63
C LEU A 174 -23.86 -5.88 -21.15
N THR A 175 -24.02 -6.08 -19.83
CA THR A 175 -24.34 -7.37 -19.22
C THR A 175 -25.56 -7.22 -18.31
N THR A 176 -26.37 -8.27 -18.17
CA THR A 176 -27.65 -8.23 -17.42
C THR A 176 -27.80 -9.38 -16.43
N ASP A 177 -26.83 -10.28 -16.38
CA ASP A 177 -26.81 -11.50 -15.56
C ASP A 177 -25.86 -11.41 -14.37
N GLY A 178 -25.29 -10.22 -14.09
CA GLY A 178 -24.45 -9.96 -12.94
C GLY A 178 -25.21 -10.17 -11.64
N THR A 179 -24.60 -10.91 -10.71
CA THR A 179 -25.11 -11.28 -9.39
C THR A 179 -23.96 -11.22 -8.39
N PRO A 180 -24.22 -11.36 -7.08
CA PRO A 180 -23.13 -11.52 -6.11
C PRO A 180 -22.21 -12.74 -6.39
N THR A 181 -22.68 -13.75 -7.12
CA THR A 181 -21.90 -14.93 -7.51
C THR A 181 -21.34 -14.86 -8.93
N LEU A 182 -21.77 -13.91 -9.73
CA LEU A 182 -21.29 -13.69 -11.09
C LEU A 182 -20.95 -12.22 -11.30
N VAL A 183 -19.67 -11.92 -11.20
CA VAL A 183 -19.15 -10.55 -11.12
C VAL A 183 -18.42 -10.16 -12.41
N TYR A 184 -18.70 -8.98 -12.94
CA TYR A 184 -18.06 -8.44 -14.13
C TYR A 184 -17.19 -7.23 -13.81
N GLY A 185 -16.03 -7.13 -14.47
CA GLY A 185 -15.19 -5.94 -14.54
C GLY A 185 -14.57 -5.48 -13.21
N GLN A 186 -14.65 -6.27 -12.17
CA GLN A 186 -13.99 -6.01 -10.89
C GLN A 186 -12.65 -6.75 -10.79
N SER A 187 -11.87 -6.42 -9.77
CA SER A 187 -10.66 -7.16 -9.42
C SER A 187 -11.01 -8.61 -9.06
N VAL A 188 -10.11 -9.51 -9.36
CA VAL A 188 -10.23 -10.95 -9.11
C VAL A 188 -9.07 -11.46 -8.27
N HIS A 189 -9.08 -12.74 -7.92
CA HIS A 189 -7.98 -13.42 -7.22
C HIS A 189 -7.53 -12.69 -5.93
N GLN A 190 -8.50 -12.14 -5.17
CA GLN A 190 -8.27 -11.40 -3.92
C GLN A 190 -7.25 -10.24 -4.04
N ASN A 191 -7.14 -9.62 -5.23
CA ASN A 191 -6.17 -8.57 -5.59
C ASN A 191 -4.70 -9.04 -5.58
N GLU A 192 -4.45 -10.33 -5.60
CA GLU A 192 -3.10 -10.87 -5.71
C GLU A 192 -2.52 -10.69 -7.12
N PHE A 193 -1.24 -11.00 -7.34
CA PHE A 193 -0.53 -10.89 -8.63
C PHE A 193 -0.55 -9.48 -9.24
N GLY A 194 -0.60 -8.43 -8.42
CA GLY A 194 -0.66 -7.04 -8.88
C GLY A 194 -2.00 -6.64 -9.54
N ILE A 195 -3.06 -7.45 -9.37
CA ILE A 195 -4.38 -7.18 -9.93
C ILE A 195 -5.09 -6.12 -9.07
N ASN A 196 -5.33 -4.93 -9.65
CA ASN A 196 -6.00 -3.81 -8.98
C ASN A 196 -7.34 -3.43 -9.61
N GLY A 197 -7.78 -4.16 -10.64
CA GLY A 197 -9.03 -3.89 -11.35
C GLY A 197 -9.31 -4.96 -12.40
N GLY A 198 -10.46 -4.85 -13.07
CA GLY A 198 -10.91 -5.86 -14.04
C GLY A 198 -11.32 -5.30 -15.39
N LEU A 199 -10.86 -4.11 -15.78
CA LEU A 199 -11.24 -3.40 -17.01
C LEU A 199 -9.98 -2.95 -17.75
N PHE A 200 -9.80 -3.41 -19.00
CA PHE A 200 -8.57 -3.19 -19.78
C PHE A 200 -8.91 -2.78 -21.20
N TRP A 201 -8.88 -1.48 -21.50
CA TRP A 201 -9.12 -0.98 -22.86
C TRP A 201 -7.95 -1.31 -23.79
N SER A 202 -8.28 -1.65 -25.05
CA SER A 202 -7.28 -1.73 -26.10
C SER A 202 -6.67 -0.35 -26.39
N PRO A 203 -5.40 -0.25 -26.87
CA PRO A 203 -4.72 1.02 -27.14
C PRO A 203 -5.48 1.97 -28.09
N ASP A 204 -6.25 1.44 -29.04
CA ASP A 204 -7.08 2.21 -29.96
C ASP A 204 -8.48 2.58 -29.41
N GLY A 205 -8.83 2.03 -28.23
CA GLY A 205 -10.12 2.24 -27.57
C GLY A 205 -11.30 1.54 -28.28
N SER A 206 -11.04 0.64 -29.24
CA SER A 206 -12.10 -0.07 -29.97
C SER A 206 -12.65 -1.27 -29.22
N ARG A 207 -11.89 -1.85 -28.28
CA ARG A 207 -12.24 -3.04 -27.52
C ARG A 207 -11.96 -2.87 -26.04
N LEU A 208 -12.81 -3.50 -25.21
CA LEU A 208 -12.63 -3.60 -23.77
C LEU A 208 -12.43 -5.06 -23.39
N ALA A 209 -11.27 -5.41 -22.82
CA ALA A 209 -11.13 -6.65 -22.09
C ALA A 209 -11.61 -6.47 -20.65
N PHE A 210 -12.31 -7.46 -20.10
CA PHE A 210 -12.83 -7.41 -18.75
C PHE A 210 -12.84 -8.80 -18.10
N TYR A 211 -12.63 -8.84 -16.80
CA TYR A 211 -12.81 -10.07 -16.03
C TYR A 211 -14.30 -10.38 -15.84
N ARG A 212 -14.63 -11.67 -15.95
CA ARG A 212 -15.87 -12.28 -15.53
C ARG A 212 -15.51 -13.37 -14.52
N MET A 213 -15.91 -13.19 -13.28
CA MET A 213 -15.64 -14.11 -12.19
C MET A 213 -16.93 -14.82 -11.77
N ASP A 214 -16.94 -16.14 -11.90
CA ASP A 214 -17.96 -17.00 -11.33
C ASP A 214 -17.44 -17.57 -10.02
N GLN A 215 -18.10 -17.21 -8.93
CA GLN A 215 -17.79 -17.67 -7.56
C GLN A 215 -18.96 -18.46 -6.94
N SER A 216 -19.84 -19.03 -7.77
CA SER A 216 -21.01 -19.80 -7.31
C SER A 216 -20.63 -21.05 -6.51
N MET A 217 -19.43 -21.62 -6.76
CA MET A 217 -18.87 -22.77 -6.05
C MET A 217 -18.12 -22.40 -4.77
N VAL A 218 -17.82 -21.11 -4.56
CA VAL A 218 -17.10 -20.66 -3.37
C VAL A 218 -18.04 -20.60 -2.17
N THR A 219 -17.62 -21.20 -1.07
CA THR A 219 -18.40 -21.16 0.18
C THR A 219 -18.50 -19.73 0.71
N PRO A 220 -19.70 -19.19 0.92
CA PRO A 220 -19.87 -17.87 1.49
C PRO A 220 -19.56 -17.86 2.98
N TYR A 221 -18.83 -16.84 3.43
CA TYR A 221 -18.61 -16.51 4.82
C TYR A 221 -19.60 -15.39 5.26
N PRO A 222 -20.32 -15.53 6.40
CA PRO A 222 -21.28 -14.52 6.85
C PRO A 222 -20.56 -13.35 7.54
N LEU A 223 -20.72 -12.13 7.00
CA LEU A 223 -20.40 -10.89 7.71
C LEU A 223 -21.69 -10.36 8.34
N VAL A 224 -21.73 -10.25 9.68
CA VAL A 224 -22.93 -9.86 10.40
C VAL A 224 -22.87 -8.39 10.79
N HIS A 225 -23.77 -7.59 10.21
CA HIS A 225 -23.95 -6.16 10.50
C HIS A 225 -24.98 -5.96 11.60
N ILE A 226 -24.61 -5.20 12.65
CA ILE A 226 -25.41 -5.01 13.88
C ILE A 226 -25.95 -3.58 14.04
N ASN A 227 -25.65 -2.65 13.13
CA ASN A 227 -26.00 -1.24 13.24
C ASN A 227 -27.45 -0.92 12.83
N THR A 228 -28.27 -1.95 12.58
CA THR A 228 -29.72 -1.84 12.34
C THR A 228 -30.48 -2.61 13.43
N ARG A 229 -31.78 -2.29 13.63
CA ARG A 229 -32.59 -2.92 14.67
C ARG A 229 -32.61 -4.46 14.57
N LYS A 230 -32.64 -4.99 13.35
CA LYS A 230 -32.50 -6.42 13.07
C LYS A 230 -31.15 -6.61 12.39
N ALA A 231 -30.27 -7.37 12.96
CA ALA A 231 -28.97 -7.68 12.35
C ALA A 231 -29.17 -8.25 10.93
N THR A 232 -28.29 -7.85 10.02
CA THR A 232 -28.30 -8.32 8.63
C THR A 232 -27.02 -9.07 8.30
N GLU A 233 -27.09 -9.96 7.32
CA GLU A 233 -25.97 -10.74 6.82
C GLU A 233 -25.55 -10.24 5.45
N GLU A 234 -24.24 -10.02 5.27
CA GLU A 234 -23.57 -9.87 3.98
C GLU A 234 -22.78 -11.15 3.71
N LYS A 235 -22.94 -11.75 2.53
CA LYS A 235 -22.19 -12.95 2.12
C LYS A 235 -20.87 -12.57 1.47
N LEU A 236 -19.77 -12.90 2.11
CA LEU A 236 -18.43 -12.81 1.56
C LEU A 236 -18.06 -14.16 0.92
N TYR A 237 -17.88 -14.20 -0.41
CA TYR A 237 -17.38 -15.39 -1.09
C TYR A 237 -15.88 -15.51 -0.87
N TYR A 238 -15.50 -16.33 0.12
CA TYR A 238 -14.13 -16.42 0.63
C TYR A 238 -13.58 -17.84 0.40
N PRO A 239 -12.74 -18.04 -0.64
CA PRO A 239 -12.20 -19.35 -0.96
C PRO A 239 -11.08 -19.69 0.03
N MET A 240 -11.34 -20.52 1.03
CA MET A 240 -10.34 -20.97 2.01
C MET A 240 -9.40 -22.02 1.40
N ALA A 241 -8.17 -22.08 1.87
CA ALA A 241 -7.15 -23.02 1.40
C ALA A 241 -7.67 -24.48 1.38
N GLY A 242 -7.43 -25.20 0.30
CA GLY A 242 -7.88 -26.56 0.07
C GLY A 242 -9.34 -26.72 -0.38
N MET A 243 -10.11 -25.61 -0.46
CA MET A 243 -11.51 -25.60 -0.90
C MET A 243 -11.64 -25.21 -2.39
N PRO A 244 -12.83 -25.35 -3.01
CA PRO A 244 -13.07 -24.85 -4.36
C PRO A 244 -12.83 -23.35 -4.48
N SER A 245 -12.16 -22.95 -5.57
CA SER A 245 -11.89 -21.55 -5.91
C SER A 245 -12.87 -21.04 -6.98
N HIS A 246 -12.93 -19.71 -7.14
CA HIS A 246 -13.68 -19.09 -8.21
C HIS A 246 -13.06 -19.35 -9.59
N HIS A 247 -13.89 -19.30 -10.62
CA HIS A 247 -13.47 -19.43 -12.02
C HIS A 247 -13.48 -18.07 -12.69
N VAL A 248 -12.35 -17.67 -13.27
CA VAL A 248 -12.21 -16.41 -14.00
C VAL A 248 -12.11 -16.67 -15.50
N THR A 249 -12.83 -15.87 -16.26
CA THR A 249 -12.71 -15.81 -17.72
C THR A 249 -12.47 -14.36 -18.15
N LEU A 250 -11.80 -14.14 -19.29
CA LEU A 250 -11.62 -12.83 -19.88
C LEU A 250 -12.60 -12.65 -21.04
N GLY A 251 -13.49 -11.65 -20.94
CA GLY A 251 -14.39 -11.23 -22.02
C GLY A 251 -13.77 -10.07 -22.79
N ILE A 252 -14.00 -10.04 -24.09
CA ILE A 252 -13.61 -8.94 -24.99
C ILE A 252 -14.88 -8.36 -25.60
N TYR A 253 -15.23 -7.15 -25.23
CA TYR A 253 -16.33 -6.40 -25.82
C TYR A 253 -15.82 -5.53 -26.97
N ASP A 254 -16.36 -5.72 -28.16
CA ASP A 254 -16.08 -4.89 -29.33
C ASP A 254 -17.14 -3.78 -29.43
N VAL A 255 -16.70 -2.52 -29.33
CA VAL A 255 -17.61 -1.37 -29.24
C VAL A 255 -18.41 -1.16 -30.52
N ALA A 256 -17.81 -1.40 -31.69
CA ALA A 256 -18.44 -1.15 -32.98
C ALA A 256 -19.55 -2.18 -33.28
N SER A 257 -19.29 -3.47 -33.04
CA SER A 257 -20.26 -4.54 -33.29
C SER A 257 -21.22 -4.76 -32.11
N GLY A 258 -20.87 -4.33 -30.91
CA GLY A 258 -21.62 -4.60 -29.69
C GLY A 258 -21.55 -6.06 -29.22
N LYS A 259 -20.63 -6.84 -29.73
CA LYS A 259 -20.47 -8.29 -29.43
C LYS A 259 -19.41 -8.49 -28.35
N THR A 260 -19.64 -9.49 -27.52
CA THR A 260 -18.65 -10.01 -26.56
C THR A 260 -18.12 -11.36 -27.03
N THR A 261 -16.80 -11.51 -27.03
CA THR A 261 -16.07 -12.76 -27.25
C THR A 261 -15.35 -13.17 -25.99
N TYR A 262 -15.45 -14.42 -25.55
CA TYR A 262 -14.69 -14.91 -24.41
C TYR A 262 -13.43 -15.63 -24.84
N ILE A 263 -12.32 -15.35 -24.15
CA ILE A 263 -11.02 -16.00 -24.38
C ILE A 263 -11.09 -17.45 -23.94
N LYS A 264 -10.60 -18.36 -24.81
CA LYS A 264 -10.65 -19.82 -24.62
C LYS A 264 -9.37 -20.29 -23.92
N THR A 265 -9.26 -20.02 -22.62
CA THR A 265 -8.07 -20.40 -21.83
C THR A 265 -8.00 -21.91 -21.52
N GLY A 266 -9.09 -22.66 -21.72
CA GLY A 266 -9.13 -24.13 -21.51
C GLY A 266 -9.16 -24.51 -20.03
N GLU A 267 -8.93 -25.80 -19.78
CA GLU A 267 -8.86 -26.38 -18.43
C GLU A 267 -7.40 -26.37 -17.89
N PRO A 268 -7.18 -26.43 -16.58
CA PRO A 268 -8.18 -26.35 -15.52
C PRO A 268 -8.78 -24.94 -15.39
N LYS A 269 -10.00 -24.82 -14.84
CA LYS A 269 -10.63 -23.51 -14.62
C LYS A 269 -10.11 -22.81 -13.37
N GLU A 270 -9.69 -23.58 -12.37
CA GLU A 270 -9.07 -23.07 -11.15
C GLU A 270 -7.60 -22.71 -11.40
N LYS A 271 -7.37 -21.69 -12.20
CA LYS A 271 -6.08 -21.06 -12.48
C LYS A 271 -6.23 -19.55 -12.41
N TYR A 272 -5.12 -18.85 -12.36
CA TYR A 272 -5.11 -17.40 -12.23
C TYR A 272 -4.80 -16.75 -13.58
N LEU A 273 -5.68 -15.84 -14.03
CA LEU A 273 -5.51 -15.05 -15.24
C LEU A 273 -4.94 -13.69 -14.85
N THR A 274 -3.64 -13.51 -15.02
CA THR A 274 -2.92 -12.34 -14.50
C THR A 274 -2.34 -11.50 -15.63
N ASN A 275 -1.93 -10.27 -15.33
CA ASN A 275 -1.09 -9.40 -16.17
C ASN A 275 -1.63 -9.17 -17.57
N ILE A 276 -2.94 -8.95 -17.69
CA ILE A 276 -3.61 -8.70 -18.97
C ILE A 276 -2.91 -7.57 -19.72
N SER A 277 -2.50 -7.84 -20.96
CA SER A 277 -1.77 -6.87 -21.78
C SER A 277 -2.29 -6.88 -23.21
N TRP A 278 -2.40 -5.70 -23.82
CA TRP A 278 -2.74 -5.55 -25.22
C TRP A 278 -1.49 -5.31 -26.06
N ALA A 279 -1.45 -5.91 -27.26
CA ALA A 279 -0.50 -5.49 -28.28
C ALA A 279 -0.75 -4.03 -28.69
N PRO A 280 0.27 -3.25 -29.08
CA PRO A 280 0.10 -1.85 -29.50
C PRO A 280 -0.88 -1.66 -30.67
N ASP A 281 -1.01 -2.66 -31.54
CA ASP A 281 -1.94 -2.67 -32.68
C ASP A 281 -3.36 -3.13 -32.34
N SER A 282 -3.65 -3.41 -31.05
CA SER A 282 -4.95 -3.89 -30.55
C SER A 282 -5.44 -5.22 -31.12
N LYS A 283 -4.56 -6.01 -31.77
CA LYS A 283 -4.93 -7.27 -32.44
C LYS A 283 -4.61 -8.54 -31.65
N THR A 284 -3.92 -8.41 -30.54
CA THR A 284 -3.55 -9.55 -29.69
C THR A 284 -3.74 -9.15 -28.23
N VAL A 285 -4.29 -10.03 -27.42
CA VAL A 285 -4.30 -9.91 -25.97
C VAL A 285 -3.39 -10.98 -25.37
N TYR A 286 -2.62 -10.61 -24.37
CA TYR A 286 -1.71 -11.50 -23.66
C TYR A 286 -2.19 -11.69 -22.23
N ILE A 287 -2.04 -12.92 -21.73
CA ILE A 287 -2.41 -13.33 -20.38
C ILE A 287 -1.25 -14.11 -19.78
N ALA A 288 -0.79 -13.78 -18.61
CA ALA A 288 0.06 -14.66 -17.83
C ALA A 288 -0.86 -15.60 -17.02
N GLU A 289 -0.95 -16.85 -17.47
CA GLU A 289 -1.74 -17.87 -16.81
C GLU A 289 -0.88 -18.59 -15.77
N VAL A 290 -1.28 -18.52 -14.50
CA VAL A 290 -0.61 -19.17 -13.37
C VAL A 290 -1.45 -20.36 -12.91
N ASN A 291 -0.83 -21.52 -12.67
CA ASN A 291 -1.51 -22.69 -12.13
C ASN A 291 -1.95 -22.44 -10.67
N ARG A 292 -2.83 -23.29 -10.13
CA ARG A 292 -3.34 -23.15 -8.76
C ARG A 292 -2.22 -23.27 -7.71
N GLU A 293 -1.23 -24.13 -7.95
CA GLU A 293 -0.05 -24.33 -7.11
C GLU A 293 0.88 -23.11 -7.10
N GLN A 294 0.64 -22.15 -8.01
CA GLN A 294 1.38 -20.88 -8.11
C GLN A 294 2.89 -21.04 -8.32
N ASN A 295 3.31 -22.14 -8.91
CA ASN A 295 4.71 -22.47 -9.17
C ASN A 295 5.06 -22.51 -10.67
N HIS A 296 4.05 -22.39 -11.55
CA HIS A 296 4.21 -22.37 -13.00
C HIS A 296 3.35 -21.29 -13.66
N MET A 297 3.93 -20.55 -14.59
CA MET A 297 3.27 -19.51 -15.37
C MET A 297 3.59 -19.67 -16.86
N ASP A 298 2.56 -19.58 -17.69
CA ASP A 298 2.64 -19.46 -19.14
C ASP A 298 2.22 -18.05 -19.58
N LEU A 299 3.07 -17.32 -20.29
CA LEU A 299 2.65 -16.11 -20.98
C LEU A 299 2.09 -16.46 -22.34
N LYS A 300 0.77 -16.35 -22.51
CA LYS A 300 0.02 -16.78 -23.69
C LYS A 300 -0.55 -15.61 -24.48
N ALA A 301 -0.61 -15.77 -25.81
CA ALA A 301 -1.22 -14.84 -26.75
C ALA A 301 -2.54 -15.39 -27.25
N TYR A 302 -3.55 -14.53 -27.40
CA TYR A 302 -4.89 -14.85 -27.84
C TYR A 302 -5.39 -13.85 -28.87
N ASP A 303 -6.23 -14.32 -29.81
CA ASP A 303 -6.97 -13.51 -30.77
C ASP A 303 -8.20 -12.89 -30.06
N PRO A 304 -8.29 -11.59 -29.90
CA PRO A 304 -9.41 -10.95 -29.20
C PRO A 304 -10.72 -10.99 -30.01
N ALA A 305 -10.69 -11.28 -31.33
CA ALA A 305 -11.88 -11.37 -32.17
C ALA A 305 -12.56 -12.74 -32.09
N THR A 306 -11.78 -13.81 -31.97
CA THR A 306 -12.30 -15.21 -31.96
C THR A 306 -12.19 -15.86 -30.56
N GLY A 307 -11.36 -15.31 -29.68
CA GLY A 307 -11.01 -15.89 -28.40
C GLY A 307 -10.02 -17.05 -28.46
N ASP A 308 -9.51 -17.37 -29.65
CA ASP A 308 -8.67 -18.55 -29.87
C ASP A 308 -7.24 -18.31 -29.34
N TYR A 309 -6.65 -19.39 -28.78
CA TYR A 309 -5.23 -19.44 -28.45
C TYR A 309 -4.37 -19.34 -29.71
N ILE A 310 -3.33 -18.49 -29.63
CA ILE A 310 -2.37 -18.33 -30.74
C ILE A 310 -1.08 -19.10 -30.41
N LYS A 311 -0.44 -18.78 -29.28
CA LYS A 311 0.82 -19.43 -28.88
C LYS A 311 1.15 -19.09 -27.42
N THR A 312 2.04 -19.88 -26.82
CA THR A 312 2.78 -19.53 -25.59
C THR A 312 4.08 -18.85 -25.98
N LEU A 313 4.37 -17.70 -25.39
CA LEU A 313 5.60 -16.96 -25.64
C LEU A 313 6.77 -17.61 -24.87
N PHE A 314 6.58 -17.81 -23.58
CA PHE A 314 7.51 -18.51 -22.70
C PHE A 314 6.80 -18.94 -21.42
N SER A 315 7.47 -19.78 -20.64
CA SER A 315 7.02 -20.22 -19.32
C SER A 315 8.05 -19.83 -18.26
N GLU A 316 7.58 -19.66 -17.03
CA GLU A 316 8.40 -19.56 -15.81
C GLU A 316 7.98 -20.64 -14.82
N HIS A 317 8.96 -21.18 -14.11
CA HIS A 317 8.76 -22.19 -13.07
C HIS A 317 9.66 -21.90 -11.88
N ASN A 318 9.19 -22.21 -10.68
CA ASN A 318 9.96 -22.19 -9.44
C ASN A 318 9.44 -23.32 -8.55
N ASP A 319 10.34 -24.07 -7.91
CA ASP A 319 9.98 -25.21 -7.04
C ASP A 319 9.14 -24.78 -5.81
N LYS A 320 9.13 -23.50 -5.47
CA LYS A 320 8.33 -22.95 -4.38
C LYS A 320 7.12 -22.20 -4.93
N TYR A 321 7.32 -20.96 -5.37
CA TYR A 321 6.25 -20.16 -5.98
C TYR A 321 6.80 -19.06 -6.88
N ILE A 322 5.95 -18.60 -7.79
CA ILE A 322 6.17 -17.45 -8.65
C ILE A 322 5.02 -16.43 -8.49
N GLU A 323 5.35 -15.18 -8.73
CA GLU A 323 4.40 -14.08 -8.58
C GLU A 323 4.58 -13.07 -9.74
N PRO A 324 3.93 -13.30 -10.88
CA PRO A 324 3.95 -12.31 -11.96
C PRO A 324 3.09 -11.09 -11.57
N GLN A 325 3.75 -10.02 -11.14
CA GLN A 325 3.09 -8.83 -10.58
C GLN A 325 2.89 -7.70 -11.61
N TRP A 326 3.59 -7.76 -12.74
CA TRP A 326 3.63 -6.65 -13.70
C TRP A 326 3.28 -7.11 -15.11
N PRO A 327 2.42 -6.37 -15.84
CA PRO A 327 2.07 -6.69 -17.22
C PRO A 327 3.25 -6.46 -18.17
N MET A 328 3.14 -6.99 -19.40
CA MET A 328 4.07 -6.69 -20.49
C MET A 328 4.12 -5.18 -20.73
N ARG A 329 5.33 -4.64 -20.91
CA ARG A 329 5.54 -3.23 -21.27
C ARG A 329 6.18 -3.15 -22.64
N PHE A 330 5.37 -2.86 -23.66
CA PHE A 330 5.86 -2.68 -25.02
C PHE A 330 6.79 -1.48 -25.11
N ILE A 331 7.88 -1.63 -25.89
CA ILE A 331 8.89 -0.59 -26.02
C ILE A 331 8.42 0.43 -27.08
N PRO A 332 8.34 1.73 -26.77
CA PRO A 332 7.94 2.75 -27.72
C PRO A 332 8.74 2.67 -29.03
N GLY A 333 8.04 2.66 -30.16
CA GLY A 333 8.65 2.51 -31.50
C GLY A 333 9.17 1.13 -31.84
N ARG A 334 8.88 0.10 -31.01
CA ARG A 334 9.27 -1.30 -31.22
C ARG A 334 8.12 -2.22 -30.90
N ASP A 335 7.05 -2.17 -31.66
CA ASP A 335 5.78 -2.86 -31.39
C ASP A 335 5.88 -4.40 -31.27
N LYS A 336 7.03 -4.98 -31.65
CA LYS A 336 7.31 -6.42 -31.54
C LYS A 336 8.25 -6.75 -30.38
N GLU A 337 8.59 -5.80 -29.54
CA GLU A 337 9.46 -6.00 -28.37
C GLU A 337 8.83 -5.46 -27.11
N PHE A 338 9.07 -6.14 -26.00
CA PHE A 338 8.58 -5.72 -24.69
C PHE A 338 9.58 -5.99 -23.58
N VAL A 339 9.38 -5.33 -22.46
CA VAL A 339 10.08 -5.56 -21.20
C VAL A 339 9.19 -6.41 -20.30
N TRP A 340 9.76 -7.46 -19.76
CA TRP A 340 9.17 -8.33 -18.73
C TRP A 340 9.95 -8.19 -17.44
N GLN A 341 9.24 -8.00 -16.31
CA GLN A 341 9.81 -7.86 -14.98
C GLN A 341 9.57 -9.14 -14.20
N THR A 342 10.65 -9.79 -13.71
CA THR A 342 10.58 -11.10 -13.07
C THR A 342 11.74 -11.33 -12.11
N ARG A 343 11.57 -12.26 -11.16
CA ARG A 343 12.58 -12.70 -10.17
C ARG A 343 13.31 -14.00 -10.58
N ARG A 344 13.32 -14.40 -11.85
CA ARG A 344 13.85 -15.68 -12.33
C ARG A 344 15.31 -15.95 -11.99
N ASP A 345 16.12 -14.92 -11.76
CA ASP A 345 17.54 -15.03 -11.35
C ASP A 345 17.75 -14.82 -9.84
N GLY A 346 16.67 -14.81 -9.05
CA GLY A 346 16.69 -14.61 -7.61
C GLY A 346 16.36 -13.20 -7.15
N TYR A 347 16.42 -12.19 -8.03
CA TYR A 347 16.06 -10.80 -7.76
C TYR A 347 15.13 -10.25 -8.84
N THR A 348 14.31 -9.27 -8.50
CA THR A 348 13.39 -8.65 -9.44
C THR A 348 14.15 -7.77 -10.44
N HIS A 349 14.24 -8.21 -11.69
CA HIS A 349 14.95 -7.54 -12.77
C HIS A 349 14.14 -7.43 -14.05
N LEU A 350 14.64 -6.64 -15.00
CA LEU A 350 14.04 -6.39 -16.31
C LEU A 350 14.70 -7.24 -17.38
N TYR A 351 13.87 -7.87 -18.21
CA TYR A 351 14.27 -8.69 -19.35
C TYR A 351 13.59 -8.19 -20.61
N ARG A 352 14.31 -8.19 -21.73
CA ARG A 352 13.79 -7.79 -23.02
C ARG A 352 13.46 -9.02 -23.85
N TYR A 353 12.24 -9.08 -24.36
CA TYR A 353 11.72 -10.14 -25.20
C TYR A 353 11.15 -9.60 -26.51
N ASN A 354 11.04 -10.44 -27.53
CA ASN A 354 10.17 -10.18 -28.66
C ASN A 354 8.82 -10.92 -28.50
N VAL A 355 7.83 -10.55 -29.35
CA VAL A 355 6.50 -11.16 -29.33
C VAL A 355 6.49 -12.62 -29.83
N ASP A 356 7.61 -13.16 -30.33
CA ASP A 356 7.77 -14.58 -30.65
C ASP A 356 8.23 -15.41 -29.45
N GLY A 357 8.44 -14.75 -28.29
CA GLY A 357 8.87 -15.39 -27.06
C GLY A 357 10.39 -15.52 -26.91
N LYS A 358 11.17 -14.98 -27.86
CA LYS A 358 12.63 -15.02 -27.77
C LYS A 358 13.14 -14.00 -26.77
N LEU A 359 13.91 -14.47 -25.78
CA LEU A 359 14.68 -13.61 -24.88
C LEU A 359 15.78 -12.89 -25.69
N LEU A 360 15.75 -11.56 -25.70
CA LEU A 360 16.74 -10.70 -26.36
C LEU A 360 17.87 -10.26 -25.45
N GLY A 361 17.64 -10.31 -24.13
CA GLY A 361 18.66 -10.04 -23.12
C GLY A 361 18.09 -9.62 -21.77
N GLN A 362 18.92 -9.74 -20.74
CA GLN A 362 18.66 -9.18 -19.42
C GLN A 362 19.14 -7.72 -19.39
N ILE A 363 18.27 -6.81 -18.98
CA ILE A 363 18.54 -5.36 -18.96
C ILE A 363 19.22 -4.95 -17.66
N THR A 364 18.70 -5.41 -16.51
CA THR A 364 19.25 -5.11 -15.18
C THR A 364 19.68 -6.36 -14.46
N ARG A 365 20.69 -6.26 -13.58
CA ARG A 365 21.24 -7.38 -12.83
C ARG A 365 21.93 -6.93 -11.55
N GLY A 366 22.04 -7.82 -10.57
CA GLY A 366 22.72 -7.56 -9.28
C GLY A 366 21.92 -8.12 -8.10
N GLU A 367 22.48 -8.05 -6.91
CA GLU A 367 21.85 -8.52 -5.66
C GLU A 367 20.95 -7.40 -5.06
N TRP A 368 20.02 -6.91 -5.85
CA TRP A 368 19.06 -5.86 -5.51
C TRP A 368 17.82 -5.98 -6.38
N GLU A 369 16.74 -5.34 -6.00
CA GLU A 369 15.46 -5.45 -6.69
C GLU A 369 15.00 -4.13 -7.31
N ILE A 370 14.36 -4.23 -8.47
CA ILE A 370 13.52 -3.16 -9.01
C ILE A 370 12.19 -3.20 -8.26
N THR A 371 11.82 -2.09 -7.64
CA THR A 371 10.54 -1.93 -6.94
C THR A 371 9.45 -1.33 -7.82
N ASP A 372 9.82 -0.40 -8.72
CA ASP A 372 8.89 0.24 -9.63
C ASP A 372 9.50 0.49 -11.01
N PHE A 373 8.72 0.26 -12.04
CA PHE A 373 9.02 0.69 -13.41
C PHE A 373 8.35 2.04 -13.67
N LEU A 374 9.14 3.12 -13.75
CA LEU A 374 8.61 4.49 -13.88
C LEU A 374 8.28 4.86 -15.32
N GLY A 375 8.94 4.26 -16.32
CA GLY A 375 8.63 4.49 -17.72
C GLY A 375 9.83 4.41 -18.65
N PHE A 376 9.56 4.71 -19.92
CA PHE A 376 10.58 4.83 -20.96
C PHE A 376 10.98 6.29 -21.20
N ALA A 377 12.25 6.51 -21.48
CA ALA A 377 12.81 7.78 -21.92
C ALA A 377 13.51 7.62 -23.30
N ASP A 378 13.86 8.73 -23.94
CA ASP A 378 14.57 8.76 -25.22
C ASP A 378 13.92 7.90 -26.31
N GLY A 379 12.58 7.93 -26.40
CA GLY A 379 11.83 7.14 -27.38
C GLY A 379 12.03 5.62 -27.23
N GLY A 380 12.08 5.12 -26.00
CA GLY A 380 12.23 3.69 -25.69
C GLY A 380 13.69 3.20 -25.66
N LYS A 381 14.68 4.08 -25.73
CA LYS A 381 16.10 3.72 -25.64
C LYS A 381 16.59 3.58 -24.19
N THR A 382 15.89 4.20 -23.25
CA THR A 382 16.23 4.24 -21.82
C THR A 382 15.01 3.88 -20.99
N ILE A 383 15.21 3.15 -19.91
CA ILE A 383 14.21 2.85 -18.88
C ILE A 383 14.58 3.60 -17.61
N VAL A 384 13.58 4.18 -16.94
CA VAL A 384 13.70 4.79 -15.61
C VAL A 384 12.92 3.92 -14.61
N TYR A 385 13.54 3.62 -13.46
CA TYR A 385 13.00 2.69 -12.47
C TYR A 385 13.42 3.06 -11.05
N SER A 386 12.65 2.59 -10.05
CA SER A 386 13.03 2.62 -8.62
C SER A 386 13.64 1.28 -8.21
N SER A 387 14.59 1.30 -7.27
CA SER A 387 15.31 0.09 -6.85
C SER A 387 15.90 0.20 -5.46
N THR A 388 16.35 -0.96 -4.94
CA THR A 388 17.11 -1.11 -3.69
C THR A 388 18.62 -1.11 -3.88
N GLN A 389 19.15 -0.53 -4.97
CA GLN A 389 20.56 -0.62 -5.36
C GLN A 389 21.56 -0.09 -4.32
N LEU A 390 21.20 0.89 -3.50
CA LEU A 390 22.12 1.44 -2.48
C LEU A 390 22.02 0.66 -1.16
N SER A 391 20.81 0.31 -0.77
CA SER A 391 20.54 -0.44 0.46
C SER A 391 19.12 -1.01 0.40
N PRO A 392 18.86 -2.16 1.01
CA PRO A 392 17.51 -2.69 1.12
C PRO A 392 16.51 -1.73 1.78
N ILE A 393 16.96 -0.89 2.69
CA ILE A 393 16.09 0.08 3.40
C ILE A 393 15.92 1.41 2.66
N ASP A 394 16.65 1.63 1.55
CA ASP A 394 16.52 2.81 0.69
C ASP A 394 15.67 2.51 -0.55
N ARG A 395 15.19 3.56 -1.19
CA ARG A 395 14.67 3.52 -2.55
C ARG A 395 15.36 4.61 -3.36
N VAL A 396 16.02 4.22 -4.44
CA VAL A 396 16.66 5.15 -5.35
C VAL A 396 16.06 5.04 -6.75
N ILE A 397 16.11 6.12 -7.49
CA ILE A 397 15.68 6.14 -8.89
C ILE A 397 16.92 6.07 -9.77
N ALA A 398 16.86 5.17 -10.74
CA ALA A 398 17.93 4.96 -11.69
C ALA A 398 17.43 4.89 -13.13
N SER A 399 18.31 5.02 -14.08
CA SER A 399 18.06 4.80 -15.50
C SER A 399 19.02 3.76 -16.07
N VAL A 400 18.54 3.00 -17.06
CA VAL A 400 19.34 2.01 -17.78
C VAL A 400 19.02 2.07 -19.27
N SER A 401 20.04 1.93 -20.12
CA SER A 401 19.80 1.75 -21.55
C SER A 401 19.10 0.42 -21.84
N ILE A 402 18.28 0.37 -22.89
CA ILE A 402 17.46 -0.83 -23.23
C ILE A 402 18.31 -2.07 -23.51
N ASP A 403 19.58 -1.92 -23.81
CA ASP A 403 20.56 -2.99 -23.99
C ASP A 403 21.32 -3.38 -22.69
N GLY A 404 21.00 -2.71 -21.57
CA GLY A 404 21.59 -2.96 -20.26
C GLY A 404 23.03 -2.44 -20.05
N ARG A 405 23.62 -1.74 -21.03
CA ARG A 405 25.05 -1.39 -21.00
C ARG A 405 25.37 -0.12 -20.22
N LYS A 406 24.42 0.81 -20.11
CA LYS A 406 24.62 2.11 -19.45
C LYS A 406 23.59 2.25 -18.32
N THR A 407 24.04 2.24 -17.09
CA THR A 407 23.22 2.48 -15.90
C THR A 407 23.67 3.76 -15.22
N ARG A 408 22.72 4.52 -14.68
CA ARG A 408 22.98 5.71 -13.87
C ARG A 408 21.97 5.79 -12.73
N ILE A 409 22.45 5.99 -11.50
CA ILE A 409 21.60 6.40 -10.38
C ILE A 409 21.30 7.88 -10.53
N LEU A 410 20.01 8.24 -10.62
CA LEU A 410 19.54 9.62 -10.77
C LEU A 410 19.41 10.31 -9.41
N THR A 411 19.11 9.54 -8.35
CA THR A 411 18.95 10.05 -6.98
C THR A 411 19.93 9.32 -6.04
N PRO A 412 21.20 9.72 -5.98
CA PRO A 412 22.25 9.00 -5.25
C PRO A 412 22.22 9.19 -3.72
N GLN A 413 21.33 10.03 -3.21
CA GLN A 413 21.17 10.26 -1.76
C GLN A 413 20.49 9.07 -1.10
N ALA A 414 21.00 8.65 0.08
CA ALA A 414 20.34 7.65 0.89
C ALA A 414 18.99 8.18 1.39
N GLY A 415 17.99 7.33 1.38
CA GLY A 415 16.62 7.65 1.78
C GLY A 415 15.59 7.06 0.83
N TRP A 416 14.40 7.59 0.86
CA TRP A 416 13.27 7.08 0.12
C TRP A 416 12.83 8.05 -0.97
N HIS A 417 12.97 7.63 -2.22
CA HIS A 417 12.61 8.40 -3.40
C HIS A 417 11.38 7.79 -4.08
N VAL A 418 10.37 8.63 -4.34
CA VAL A 418 9.19 8.26 -5.13
C VAL A 418 9.18 9.10 -6.38
N GLY A 419 9.40 8.46 -7.54
CA GLY A 419 9.56 9.13 -8.82
C GLY A 419 8.30 9.14 -9.67
N GLN A 420 8.11 10.22 -10.43
CA GLN A 420 7.15 10.28 -11.53
C GLN A 420 7.88 10.81 -12.76
N LEU A 421 7.91 10.01 -13.83
CA LEU A 421 8.54 10.38 -15.10
C LEU A 421 7.58 11.24 -15.93
N SER A 422 8.07 12.32 -16.57
CA SER A 422 7.28 13.10 -17.52
C SER A 422 6.91 12.26 -18.75
N SER A 423 5.83 12.62 -19.44
CA SER A 423 5.35 11.87 -20.62
C SER A 423 6.39 11.82 -21.77
N ASP A 424 7.23 12.84 -21.90
CA ASP A 424 8.32 12.92 -22.88
C ASP A 424 9.62 12.23 -22.39
N GLY A 425 9.64 11.72 -21.14
CA GLY A 425 10.79 11.04 -20.55
C GLY A 425 12.00 11.91 -20.21
N LYS A 426 11.86 13.24 -20.25
CA LYS A 426 13.00 14.16 -20.04
C LYS A 426 13.19 14.56 -18.59
N TYR A 427 12.12 14.60 -17.81
CA TYR A 427 12.09 15.13 -16.46
C TYR A 427 11.54 14.11 -15.47
N LEU A 428 11.99 14.24 -14.23
CA LEU A 428 11.58 13.42 -13.12
C LEU A 428 11.12 14.31 -11.97
N LEU A 429 9.88 14.14 -11.51
CA LEU A 429 9.46 14.62 -10.20
C LEU A 429 9.88 13.58 -9.18
N ASP A 430 10.63 13.99 -8.18
CA ASP A 430 11.10 13.15 -7.09
C ASP A 430 10.56 13.67 -5.76
N THR A 431 9.82 12.84 -5.07
CA THR A 431 9.42 13.07 -3.68
C THR A 431 10.38 12.30 -2.79
N TYR A 432 11.26 13.03 -2.13
CA TYR A 432 12.32 12.51 -1.29
C TYR A 432 12.01 12.68 0.20
N GLU A 433 12.29 11.66 0.96
CA GLU A 433 12.31 11.70 2.42
C GLU A 433 13.47 10.83 2.98
N SER A 434 13.89 11.12 4.19
CA SER A 434 14.83 10.28 4.94
C SER A 434 14.54 10.40 6.43
N LEU A 435 15.25 9.66 7.27
CA LEU A 435 15.07 9.72 8.73
C LEU A 435 15.05 11.17 9.27
N LYS A 436 15.84 12.06 8.67
CA LYS A 436 15.98 13.47 9.11
C LYS A 436 15.30 14.49 8.19
N ASN A 437 14.81 14.08 7.04
CA ASN A 437 14.14 14.95 6.08
C ASN A 437 12.69 14.52 5.91
N PRO A 438 11.71 15.29 6.38
CA PRO A 438 10.31 14.87 6.36
C PRO A 438 9.76 14.74 4.93
N THR A 439 9.98 15.70 4.05
CA THR A 439 9.59 15.61 2.62
C THR A 439 10.22 16.75 1.82
N GLU A 440 10.75 16.42 0.66
CA GLU A 440 11.21 17.38 -0.35
C GLU A 440 10.64 16.98 -1.73
N ASN A 441 10.04 17.92 -2.47
CA ASN A 441 9.65 17.69 -3.86
C ASN A 441 10.67 18.36 -4.77
N ARG A 442 11.31 17.57 -5.64
CA ARG A 442 12.38 17.99 -6.53
C ARG A 442 12.04 17.73 -7.98
N LEU A 443 12.58 18.57 -8.84
CA LEU A 443 12.55 18.41 -10.28
C LEU A 443 13.96 18.08 -10.76
N LEU A 444 14.13 16.97 -11.48
CA LEU A 444 15.42 16.50 -11.98
C LEU A 444 15.39 16.33 -13.51
N SER A 445 16.56 16.47 -14.14
CA SER A 445 16.79 16.07 -15.53
C SER A 445 17.13 14.58 -15.60
N VAL A 446 16.38 13.80 -16.35
CA VAL A 446 16.65 12.36 -16.57
C VAL A 446 17.98 12.15 -17.30
N ALA A 447 18.30 13.00 -18.29
CA ALA A 447 19.52 12.89 -19.07
C ALA A 447 20.80 13.05 -18.24
N THR A 448 20.78 13.91 -17.21
CA THR A 448 21.97 14.22 -16.40
C THR A 448 21.91 13.69 -14.99
N GLY A 449 20.72 13.39 -14.44
CA GLY A 449 20.47 13.11 -13.02
C GLY A 449 20.61 14.34 -12.11
N LYS A 450 20.81 15.53 -12.69
CA LYS A 450 21.00 16.75 -11.89
C LYS A 450 19.66 17.35 -11.48
N PRO A 451 19.54 17.84 -10.23
CA PRO A 451 18.42 18.67 -9.82
C PRO A 451 18.32 19.93 -10.70
N ILE A 452 17.10 20.26 -11.11
CA ILE A 452 16.78 21.50 -11.82
C ILE A 452 16.26 22.52 -10.80
N ALA A 453 15.34 22.08 -9.91
CA ALA A 453 14.77 22.92 -8.87
C ALA A 453 14.29 22.07 -7.68
N THR A 454 14.25 22.67 -6.49
CA THR A 454 13.46 22.21 -5.36
C THR A 454 12.12 22.94 -5.41
N LEU A 455 11.05 22.19 -5.71
CA LEU A 455 9.70 22.76 -5.83
C LEU A 455 9.08 23.01 -4.47
N TYR A 456 9.42 22.19 -3.48
CA TYR A 456 8.90 22.30 -2.13
C TYR A 456 9.81 21.61 -1.11
N GLN A 457 9.99 22.26 0.04
CA GLN A 457 10.66 21.70 1.21
C GLN A 457 9.71 21.75 2.40
N SER A 458 9.38 20.59 2.97
CA SER A 458 8.60 20.52 4.20
C SER A 458 9.38 21.12 5.37
N LYS A 459 8.70 21.90 6.19
CA LYS A 459 9.20 22.21 7.52
C LYS A 459 9.18 20.93 8.35
N ASP A 460 10.07 20.86 9.34
CA ASP A 460 10.03 19.78 10.32
C ASP A 460 8.70 19.86 11.09
N PRO A 461 7.82 18.86 10.96
CA PRO A 461 6.53 18.87 11.64
C PRO A 461 6.66 18.65 13.15
N GLU A 462 7.84 18.26 13.63
CA GLU A 462 8.12 17.96 15.03
C GLU A 462 8.94 19.05 15.71
N ALA A 463 9.25 20.13 15.01
CA ALA A 463 9.93 21.28 15.60
C ALA A 463 9.14 21.79 16.83
N GLY A 464 9.80 21.84 17.99
CA GLY A 464 9.17 22.22 19.27
C GLY A 464 8.58 21.06 20.09
N PHE A 465 8.65 19.81 19.60
CA PHE A 465 8.28 18.62 20.36
C PHE A 465 9.53 17.86 20.86
N ILE A 466 9.36 17.12 21.94
CA ILE A 466 10.37 16.17 22.43
C ILE A 466 10.04 14.82 21.76
N ASN A 467 10.94 14.37 20.89
CA ASN A 467 10.79 13.15 20.10
C ASN A 467 11.78 12.07 20.52
N PRO A 468 11.46 10.77 20.34
CA PRO A 468 12.38 9.67 20.59
C PRO A 468 13.55 9.68 19.59
N GLU A 469 14.73 9.26 20.05
CA GLU A 469 15.85 8.96 19.15
C GLU A 469 15.57 7.67 18.37
N ILE A 470 15.71 7.73 17.03
CA ILE A 470 15.55 6.58 16.14
C ILE A 470 16.88 6.25 15.49
N THR A 471 17.28 4.98 15.54
CA THR A 471 18.51 4.48 14.91
C THR A 471 18.24 3.25 14.07
N PHE A 472 19.07 3.05 13.04
CA PHE A 472 19.14 1.84 12.24
C PHE A 472 20.39 1.04 12.60
N GLY A 473 20.32 -0.26 12.36
CA GLY A 473 21.47 -1.16 12.43
C GLY A 473 21.20 -2.49 11.76
N THR A 474 22.15 -3.40 11.87
CA THR A 474 22.04 -4.77 11.37
C THR A 474 22.42 -5.77 12.45
N ILE A 475 21.78 -6.93 12.44
CA ILE A 475 22.12 -8.10 13.23
C ILE A 475 22.18 -9.32 12.31
N LYS A 476 22.86 -10.40 12.72
CA LYS A 476 22.83 -11.65 11.97
C LYS A 476 21.53 -12.42 12.21
N ALA A 477 20.98 -12.98 11.14
CA ALA A 477 19.85 -13.90 11.19
C ALA A 477 20.19 -15.20 11.93
N ALA A 478 19.20 -16.05 12.13
CA ALA A 478 19.42 -17.35 12.78
C ALA A 478 20.30 -18.32 11.96
N ASP A 479 20.50 -18.07 10.66
CA ASP A 479 21.46 -18.80 9.84
C ASP A 479 22.93 -18.40 10.08
N GLY A 480 23.18 -17.35 10.87
CA GLY A 480 24.50 -16.83 11.21
C GLY A 480 25.21 -16.03 10.12
N VAL A 481 24.65 -15.91 8.91
CA VAL A 481 25.29 -15.24 7.77
C VAL A 481 24.51 -14.07 7.22
N THR A 482 23.18 -14.16 7.14
CA THR A 482 22.32 -13.14 6.56
C THR A 482 22.20 -11.92 7.49
N ASP A 483 22.42 -10.71 6.97
CA ASP A 483 22.20 -9.48 7.72
C ASP A 483 20.71 -9.12 7.76
N LEU A 484 20.18 -8.80 8.92
CA LEU A 484 18.82 -8.31 9.14
C LEU A 484 18.88 -6.85 9.54
N HIS A 485 18.13 -6.01 8.84
CA HIS A 485 18.01 -4.59 9.20
C HIS A 485 17.01 -4.40 10.32
N TYR A 486 17.38 -3.59 11.32
CA TYR A 486 16.48 -3.19 12.39
C TYR A 486 16.39 -1.67 12.55
N ARG A 487 15.31 -1.21 13.16
CA ARG A 487 15.19 0.12 13.77
C ARG A 487 14.98 -0.03 15.27
N LEU A 488 15.54 0.91 16.03
CA LEU A 488 15.41 0.98 17.48
C LEU A 488 15.09 2.41 17.89
N LEU A 489 14.03 2.58 18.69
CA LEU A 489 13.65 3.83 19.30
C LEU A 489 14.04 3.78 20.77
N LYS A 490 14.77 4.80 21.24
CA LYS A 490 15.03 5.01 22.66
C LYS A 490 13.94 5.88 23.26
N PRO A 491 13.60 5.67 24.54
CA PRO A 491 12.67 6.55 25.24
C PRO A 491 13.09 8.04 25.15
N THR A 492 12.12 8.94 25.12
CA THR A 492 12.39 10.36 25.39
C THR A 492 12.98 10.49 26.80
N ASN A 493 13.91 11.41 26.99
CA ASN A 493 14.66 11.57 28.26
C ASN A 493 15.44 10.28 28.65
N PHE A 494 16.05 9.64 27.68
CA PHE A 494 16.82 8.42 27.84
C PHE A 494 17.97 8.62 28.84
N ASP A 495 18.05 7.73 29.82
CA ASP A 495 19.13 7.65 30.81
C ASP A 495 19.82 6.28 30.69
N PRO A 496 21.09 6.22 30.26
CA PRO A 496 21.79 4.96 30.04
C PRO A 496 22.00 4.13 31.31
N ALA A 497 21.80 4.72 32.50
CA ALA A 497 21.89 4.01 33.79
C ALA A 497 20.59 3.28 34.16
N LYS A 498 19.49 3.55 33.49
CA LYS A 498 18.19 2.91 33.72
C LYS A 498 17.96 1.71 32.84
N LYS A 499 17.12 0.80 33.29
CA LYS A 499 16.58 -0.30 32.49
C LYS A 499 15.15 -0.01 32.07
N TYR A 500 14.84 -0.25 30.80
CA TYR A 500 13.55 0.07 30.18
C TYR A 500 12.84 -1.19 29.71
N PRO A 501 11.50 -1.26 29.89
CA PRO A 501 10.69 -2.28 29.22
C PRO A 501 10.78 -2.08 27.70
N THR A 502 10.71 -3.19 26.97
CA THR A 502 10.93 -3.17 25.53
C THR A 502 9.75 -3.83 24.80
N ILE A 503 9.28 -3.21 23.72
CA ILE A 503 8.27 -3.77 22.85
C ILE A 503 8.91 -4.09 21.49
N VAL A 504 8.79 -5.35 21.07
CA VAL A 504 9.11 -5.79 19.71
C VAL A 504 7.85 -5.60 18.85
N TYR A 505 7.89 -4.66 17.90
CA TYR A 505 6.83 -4.54 16.92
C TYR A 505 7.16 -5.40 15.71
N VAL A 506 6.33 -6.42 15.43
CA VAL A 506 6.59 -7.45 14.42
C VAL A 506 5.53 -7.45 13.33
N TYR A 507 5.98 -7.65 12.08
CA TYR A 507 5.12 -8.11 10.99
C TYR A 507 5.73 -9.37 10.35
N ASN A 508 6.86 -9.23 9.67
CA ASN A 508 7.71 -10.30 9.10
C ASN A 508 7.04 -11.16 8.01
N GLY A 509 5.87 -10.73 7.51
CA GLY A 509 5.20 -11.42 6.42
C GLY A 509 5.79 -11.06 5.04
N PRO A 510 5.56 -11.88 4.02
CA PRO A 510 5.97 -11.58 2.65
C PRO A 510 5.36 -10.26 2.16
N HIS A 511 6.02 -9.64 1.19
CA HIS A 511 5.71 -8.31 0.65
C HIS A 511 5.78 -7.14 1.64
N ALA A 512 6.13 -7.37 2.90
CA ALA A 512 6.28 -6.32 3.90
C ALA A 512 7.73 -5.97 4.17
N GLN A 513 7.96 -4.68 4.38
CA GLN A 513 9.22 -4.13 4.87
C GLN A 513 8.89 -3.01 5.86
N LEU A 514 9.24 -3.19 7.13
CA LEU A 514 8.96 -2.23 8.18
C LEU A 514 10.12 -1.26 8.44
N VAL A 515 11.35 -1.71 8.22
CA VAL A 515 12.56 -0.90 8.42
C VAL A 515 12.87 -0.17 7.12
N GLN A 516 12.60 1.13 7.09
CA GLN A 516 12.71 1.96 5.90
C GLN A 516 13.43 3.27 6.24
N ASN A 517 14.37 3.70 5.41
CA ASN A 517 15.03 5.00 5.56
C ASN A 517 14.12 6.14 5.08
N ARG A 518 13.03 6.31 5.80
CA ARG A 518 12.02 7.37 5.62
C ARG A 518 11.95 8.22 6.86
N PHE A 519 11.18 9.30 6.82
CA PHE A 519 10.90 10.07 8.02
C PHE A 519 10.21 9.17 9.06
N HIS A 520 10.68 9.20 10.30
CA HIS A 520 10.33 8.26 11.38
C HIS A 520 10.67 6.79 11.11
N ALA A 521 11.54 6.51 10.16
CA ALA A 521 11.97 5.13 9.85
C ALA A 521 10.84 4.14 9.52
N GLY A 522 9.69 4.64 9.02
CA GLY A 522 8.48 3.85 8.80
C GLY A 522 7.74 3.45 10.09
N CYS A 523 8.03 4.08 11.23
CA CYS A 523 7.32 3.83 12.49
C CYS A 523 5.84 4.22 12.42
N LEU A 524 5.01 3.51 13.15
CA LEU A 524 3.66 3.93 13.44
C LEU A 524 3.66 5.06 14.48
N GLY A 525 2.64 5.90 14.47
CA GLY A 525 2.48 6.91 15.53
C GLY A 525 2.36 6.30 16.93
N TRP A 526 1.86 5.07 17.02
CA TRP A 526 1.83 4.31 18.27
C TRP A 526 3.23 3.96 18.78
N ASP A 527 4.16 3.58 17.91
CA ASP A 527 5.56 3.27 18.27
C ASP A 527 6.23 4.51 18.91
N LEU A 528 6.06 5.67 18.25
CA LEU A 528 6.59 6.95 18.74
C LEU A 528 6.00 7.32 20.09
N TYR A 529 4.69 7.17 20.26
CA TYR A 529 4.02 7.44 21.53
C TYR A 529 4.54 6.54 22.66
N MET A 530 4.68 5.23 22.43
CA MET A 530 5.17 4.30 23.46
C MET A 530 6.61 4.64 23.90
N ALA A 531 7.45 5.09 22.96
CA ALA A 531 8.77 5.59 23.28
C ALA A 531 8.70 6.85 24.21
N THR A 532 7.69 7.72 24.05
CA THR A 532 7.48 8.85 25.00
C THR A 532 7.01 8.39 26.38
N LYS A 533 6.51 7.15 26.50
CA LYS A 533 6.06 6.53 27.76
C LYS A 533 7.16 5.72 28.46
N GLY A 534 8.38 5.76 27.95
CA GLY A 534 9.52 5.10 28.59
C GLY A 534 9.78 3.67 28.09
N PHE A 535 9.26 3.30 26.94
CA PHE A 535 9.55 2.02 26.32
C PHE A 535 10.65 2.13 25.26
N VAL A 536 11.52 1.14 25.19
CA VAL A 536 12.33 0.88 24.00
C VAL A 536 11.43 0.19 22.99
N ILE A 537 11.44 0.65 21.73
CA ILE A 537 10.69 0.01 20.63
C ILE A 537 11.69 -0.54 19.63
N PHE A 538 11.51 -1.80 19.28
CA PHE A 538 12.40 -2.51 18.36
C PHE A 538 11.60 -3.17 17.24
N THR A 539 12.12 -3.08 16.03
CA THR A 539 11.57 -3.76 14.85
C THR A 539 12.73 -4.28 14.03
N VAL A 540 12.67 -5.56 13.63
CA VAL A 540 13.62 -6.15 12.69
C VAL A 540 12.87 -6.84 11.56
N ASP A 541 13.30 -6.60 10.32
CA ASP A 541 12.80 -7.32 9.15
C ASP A 541 13.63 -8.63 9.01
N GLY A 542 13.05 -9.73 9.48
CA GLY A 542 13.61 -11.08 9.37
C GLY A 542 13.44 -11.66 7.97
N ARG A 543 14.08 -12.80 7.71
CA ARG A 543 13.86 -13.57 6.48
C ARG A 543 12.39 -13.94 6.35
N GLY A 544 11.89 -13.90 5.13
CA GLY A 544 10.46 -13.96 4.82
C GLY A 544 9.87 -12.60 4.41
N SER A 545 10.48 -11.48 4.82
CA SER A 545 10.06 -10.14 4.40
C SER A 545 10.60 -9.76 3.02
N ALA A 546 10.16 -8.61 2.48
CA ALA A 546 10.34 -8.21 1.09
C ALA A 546 11.69 -7.52 0.77
N HIS A 547 11.94 -7.36 -0.53
CA HIS A 547 12.98 -6.52 -1.15
C HIS A 547 14.43 -6.96 -0.88
N ARG A 548 14.62 -8.24 -0.62
CA ARG A 548 15.93 -8.86 -0.37
C ARG A 548 16.22 -10.06 -1.29
N GLY A 549 15.39 -10.26 -2.33
CA GLY A 549 15.48 -11.37 -3.26
C GLY A 549 14.72 -12.63 -2.82
N ALA A 550 14.56 -13.55 -3.77
CA ALA A 550 13.78 -14.77 -3.57
C ALA A 550 14.33 -15.67 -2.45
N ALA A 551 15.63 -15.81 -2.35
CA ALA A 551 16.26 -16.64 -1.31
C ALA A 551 15.96 -16.15 0.11
N PHE A 552 15.86 -14.82 0.29
CA PHE A 552 15.52 -14.22 1.58
C PHE A 552 14.02 -14.37 1.91
N GLU A 553 13.14 -14.19 0.93
CA GLU A 553 11.69 -14.24 1.13
C GLU A 553 11.16 -15.68 1.19
N GLN A 554 11.59 -16.54 0.25
CA GLN A 554 11.01 -17.87 0.05
C GLN A 554 11.47 -18.93 1.08
N VAL A 555 12.22 -18.55 2.12
CA VAL A 555 12.56 -19.47 3.23
C VAL A 555 11.35 -19.90 4.04
N ILE A 556 10.26 -19.15 3.95
CA ILE A 556 9.00 -19.37 4.67
C ILE A 556 8.13 -20.46 4.02
N HIS A 557 8.40 -20.81 2.75
CA HIS A 557 7.54 -21.72 1.99
C HIS A 557 7.28 -23.03 2.74
N ARG A 558 6.00 -23.38 2.90
CA ARG A 558 5.43 -24.52 3.63
C ARG A 558 5.53 -24.46 5.17
N HIS A 559 6.26 -23.47 5.73
CA HIS A 559 6.54 -23.38 7.18
C HIS A 559 6.47 -21.94 7.69
N LEU A 560 5.33 -21.26 7.48
CA LEU A 560 5.12 -19.89 7.93
C LEU A 560 5.37 -19.74 9.44
N GLY A 561 6.08 -18.69 9.84
CA GLY A 561 6.39 -18.38 11.23
C GLY A 561 7.67 -19.05 11.76
N LYS A 562 8.20 -20.08 11.12
CA LYS A 562 9.35 -20.85 11.65
C LYS A 562 10.68 -20.08 11.57
N ASN A 563 11.07 -19.69 10.37
CA ASN A 563 12.30 -18.91 10.15
C ASN A 563 12.16 -17.49 10.71
N GLU A 564 10.99 -16.91 10.56
CA GLU A 564 10.66 -15.57 11.03
C GLU A 564 10.82 -15.48 12.56
N MET A 565 10.25 -16.44 13.32
CA MET A 565 10.44 -16.47 14.77
C MET A 565 11.91 -16.66 15.18
N ALA A 566 12.65 -17.53 14.48
CA ALA A 566 14.05 -17.73 14.76
C ALA A 566 14.89 -16.45 14.59
N ASP A 567 14.58 -15.67 13.55
CA ASP A 567 15.21 -14.37 13.30
C ASP A 567 14.77 -13.30 14.31
N GLN A 568 13.48 -13.28 14.71
CA GLN A 568 12.98 -12.39 15.79
C GLN A 568 13.71 -12.69 17.13
N MET A 569 14.01 -13.97 17.42
CA MET A 569 14.76 -14.32 18.61
C MET A 569 16.22 -13.82 18.57
N LYS A 570 16.83 -13.67 17.38
CA LYS A 570 18.12 -12.96 17.26
C LYS A 570 18.00 -11.49 17.61
N GLY A 571 16.86 -10.86 17.27
CA GLY A 571 16.52 -9.53 17.76
C GLY A 571 16.41 -9.47 19.29
N VAL A 572 15.79 -10.46 19.90
CA VAL A 572 15.69 -10.57 21.37
C VAL A 572 17.09 -10.77 22.00
N ASP A 573 17.94 -11.61 21.43
CA ASP A 573 19.33 -11.80 21.90
C ASP A 573 20.10 -10.46 21.86
N PHE A 574 19.96 -9.72 20.77
CA PHE A 574 20.54 -8.37 20.64
C PHE A 574 19.99 -7.42 21.70
N LEU A 575 18.68 -7.35 21.92
CA LEU A 575 18.07 -6.50 22.93
C LEU A 575 18.59 -6.81 24.33
N LYS A 576 18.69 -8.10 24.69
CA LYS A 576 19.24 -8.53 25.99
C LYS A 576 20.71 -8.18 26.19
N SER A 577 21.46 -7.95 25.12
CA SER A 577 22.85 -7.50 25.18
C SER A 577 22.99 -5.99 25.50
N LEU A 578 21.92 -5.21 25.35
CA LEU A 578 21.92 -3.78 25.60
C LEU A 578 21.74 -3.50 27.10
N PRO A 579 22.65 -2.76 27.76
CA PRO A 579 22.66 -2.60 29.22
C PRO A 579 21.40 -1.90 29.78
N TYR A 580 20.72 -1.12 28.92
CA TYR A 580 19.52 -0.35 29.28
C TYR A 580 18.20 -1.10 28.97
N VAL A 581 18.25 -2.32 28.42
CA VAL A 581 17.06 -3.16 28.22
C VAL A 581 16.80 -4.00 29.46
N ASP A 582 15.56 -4.03 29.92
CA ASP A 582 15.10 -4.93 30.97
C ASP A 582 14.71 -6.27 30.34
N ALA A 583 15.55 -7.27 30.48
CA ALA A 583 15.38 -8.59 29.88
C ALA A 583 14.12 -9.34 30.38
N ASP A 584 13.60 -8.97 31.57
CA ASP A 584 12.42 -9.57 32.18
C ASP A 584 11.12 -8.85 31.78
N ARG A 585 11.22 -7.72 31.10
CA ARG A 585 10.09 -6.92 30.62
C ARG A 585 10.15 -6.71 29.09
N ILE A 586 9.98 -7.80 28.34
CA ILE A 586 9.90 -7.80 26.89
C ILE A 586 8.48 -8.18 26.46
N GLY A 587 7.85 -7.31 25.67
CA GLY A 587 6.56 -7.54 25.05
C GLY A 587 6.66 -7.58 23.52
N VAL A 588 5.56 -7.98 22.86
CA VAL A 588 5.47 -8.09 21.40
C VAL A 588 4.12 -7.58 20.89
N ALA A 589 4.11 -6.85 19.78
CA ALA A 589 2.88 -6.35 19.17
C ALA A 589 2.93 -6.51 17.65
N GLY A 590 1.77 -6.79 17.03
CA GLY A 590 1.67 -6.86 15.59
C GLY A 590 0.23 -6.97 15.10
N TRP A 591 0.04 -6.74 13.79
CA TRP A 591 -1.27 -6.75 13.15
C TRP A 591 -1.28 -7.69 11.95
N SER A 592 -2.39 -8.40 11.70
CA SER A 592 -2.54 -9.31 10.55
C SER A 592 -1.54 -10.47 10.63
N TYR A 593 -0.64 -10.61 9.66
CA TYR A 593 0.51 -11.51 9.76
C TYR A 593 1.34 -11.24 11.02
N GLY A 594 1.53 -9.96 11.38
CA GLY A 594 2.16 -9.57 12.64
C GLY A 594 1.36 -10.01 13.88
N GLY A 595 0.04 -10.09 13.80
CA GLY A 595 -0.83 -10.69 14.83
C GLY A 595 -0.60 -12.19 14.96
N PHE A 596 -0.47 -12.91 13.82
CA PHE A 596 -0.05 -14.31 13.80
C PHE A 596 1.34 -14.46 14.45
N MET A 597 2.31 -13.66 14.05
CA MET A 597 3.66 -13.69 14.61
C MET A 597 3.68 -13.40 16.12
N THR A 598 2.93 -12.37 16.57
CA THR A 598 2.80 -12.03 17.99
C THR A 598 2.26 -13.22 18.79
N THR A 599 1.16 -13.80 18.36
CA THR A 599 0.55 -14.95 19.03
C THR A 599 1.49 -16.15 18.98
N ASN A 600 2.11 -16.44 17.84
CA ASN A 600 3.05 -17.53 17.65
C ASN A 600 4.28 -17.42 18.58
N LEU A 601 4.88 -16.22 18.68
CA LEU A 601 6.00 -15.94 19.59
C LEU A 601 5.62 -16.12 21.05
N MET A 602 4.44 -15.65 21.47
CA MET A 602 3.91 -15.82 22.83
C MET A 602 3.72 -17.29 23.20
N LEU A 603 3.27 -18.12 22.25
CA LEU A 603 3.04 -19.56 22.47
C LEU A 603 4.31 -20.40 22.38
N THR A 604 5.29 -19.95 21.61
CA THR A 604 6.54 -20.70 21.38
C THR A 604 7.62 -20.32 22.39
N TYR A 605 7.67 -19.05 22.79
CA TYR A 605 8.64 -18.51 23.74
C TYR A 605 7.96 -17.84 24.95
N PRO A 606 7.11 -18.60 25.69
CA PRO A 606 6.24 -18.03 26.74
C PRO A 606 7.01 -17.46 27.93
N ASP A 607 8.28 -17.81 28.09
CA ASP A 607 9.13 -17.28 29.18
C ASP A 607 9.84 -15.99 28.78
N VAL A 608 9.84 -15.63 27.48
CA VAL A 608 10.46 -14.40 26.94
C VAL A 608 9.47 -13.25 26.92
N PHE A 609 8.35 -13.45 26.22
CA PHE A 609 7.36 -12.38 26.00
C PHE A 609 6.32 -12.38 27.12
N LYS A 610 6.30 -11.31 27.91
CA LYS A 610 5.41 -11.18 29.08
C LYS A 610 4.03 -10.62 28.71
N VAL A 611 4.00 -9.72 27.73
CA VAL A 611 2.79 -9.05 27.24
C VAL A 611 2.77 -9.08 25.72
N GLY A 612 1.63 -9.41 25.12
CA GLY A 612 1.41 -9.35 23.68
C GLY A 612 0.13 -8.60 23.30
N SER A 613 0.15 -7.97 22.12
CA SER A 613 -1.04 -7.40 21.50
C SER A 613 -1.12 -7.83 20.04
N ALA A 614 -2.09 -8.70 19.72
CA ALA A 614 -2.28 -9.33 18.41
C ALA A 614 -3.58 -8.85 17.77
N GLY A 615 -3.48 -8.03 16.73
CA GLY A 615 -4.64 -7.53 16.01
C GLY A 615 -4.89 -8.30 14.70
N GLY A 616 -6.16 -8.64 14.40
CA GLY A 616 -6.58 -9.29 13.15
C GLY A 616 -5.73 -10.52 12.80
N ALA A 617 -5.40 -11.34 13.79
CA ALA A 617 -4.41 -12.42 13.67
C ALA A 617 -4.93 -13.61 12.85
N VAL A 618 -4.14 -14.10 11.89
CA VAL A 618 -4.36 -15.42 11.28
C VAL A 618 -3.94 -16.47 12.31
N THR A 619 -4.87 -17.28 12.79
CA THR A 619 -4.59 -18.32 13.80
C THR A 619 -4.59 -19.73 13.24
N ASP A 620 -5.07 -19.89 12.00
CA ASP A 620 -5.13 -21.16 11.29
C ASP A 620 -5.11 -20.90 9.77
N TRP A 621 -4.00 -21.18 9.10
CA TRP A 621 -3.82 -20.90 7.68
C TRP A 621 -4.79 -21.70 6.77
N ALA A 622 -5.33 -22.81 7.21
CA ALA A 622 -6.37 -23.54 6.47
C ALA A 622 -7.70 -22.74 6.33
N ARG A 623 -7.87 -21.68 7.12
CA ARG A 623 -9.03 -20.77 7.06
C ARG A 623 -8.73 -19.44 6.37
N TYR A 624 -7.52 -19.29 5.84
CA TYR A 624 -7.14 -18.12 5.07
C TYR A 624 -7.40 -18.35 3.58
N GLU A 625 -7.44 -17.28 2.79
CA GLU A 625 -7.78 -17.37 1.37
C GLU A 625 -6.68 -18.10 0.56
N ILE A 626 -7.10 -18.73 -0.56
CA ILE A 626 -6.27 -19.60 -1.40
C ILE A 626 -5.05 -18.87 -1.98
N MET A 627 -5.26 -17.69 -2.60
CA MET A 627 -4.24 -17.04 -3.43
C MET A 627 -3.01 -16.65 -2.64
N TYR A 628 -3.18 -16.23 -1.40
CA TYR A 628 -2.10 -15.98 -0.45
C TYR A 628 -1.72 -17.27 0.28
N GLY A 629 -2.69 -17.97 0.87
CA GLY A 629 -2.46 -19.13 1.73
C GLY A 629 -1.74 -20.26 1.01
N GLU A 630 -2.23 -20.68 -0.15
CA GLU A 630 -1.62 -21.78 -0.91
C GLU A 630 -0.31 -21.37 -1.60
N ARG A 631 -0.08 -20.08 -1.90
CA ARG A 631 1.22 -19.63 -2.40
C ARG A 631 2.36 -19.94 -1.45
N TYR A 632 2.13 -19.68 -0.16
CA TYR A 632 3.19 -19.81 0.85
C TYR A 632 3.17 -21.15 1.58
N MET A 633 2.05 -21.88 1.53
CA MET A 633 1.87 -23.12 2.29
C MET A 633 1.58 -24.35 1.43
N ASP A 634 1.41 -24.21 0.11
CA ASP A 634 0.74 -25.17 -0.75
C ASP A 634 -0.70 -25.46 -0.27
N SER A 635 -1.39 -26.47 -0.82
CA SER A 635 -2.71 -26.86 -0.32
C SER A 635 -2.58 -27.59 1.04
N PRO A 636 -3.64 -27.59 1.89
CA PRO A 636 -3.64 -28.40 3.10
C PRO A 636 -3.50 -29.90 2.82
N GLN A 637 -3.88 -30.37 1.63
CA GLN A 637 -3.73 -31.75 1.20
C GLN A 637 -2.26 -32.10 0.90
N ASP A 638 -1.51 -31.13 0.33
CA ASP A 638 -0.10 -31.33 -0.06
C ASP A 638 0.87 -31.04 1.09
N ASN A 639 0.46 -30.25 2.09
CA ASN A 639 1.29 -29.84 3.22
C ASN A 639 0.56 -29.96 4.57
N PRO A 640 -0.04 -31.11 4.92
CA PRO A 640 -0.83 -31.24 6.15
C PRO A 640 -0.05 -30.96 7.43
N GLU A 641 1.24 -31.32 7.46
CA GLU A 641 2.08 -31.07 8.64
C GLU A 641 2.41 -29.57 8.81
N GLY A 642 2.66 -28.86 7.74
CA GLY A 642 2.88 -27.40 7.79
C GLY A 642 1.65 -26.65 8.31
N TYR A 643 0.46 -27.01 7.84
CA TYR A 643 -0.80 -26.44 8.37
C TYR A 643 -1.04 -26.78 9.83
N LYS A 644 -0.71 -27.98 10.27
CA LYS A 644 -0.78 -28.37 11.67
C LYS A 644 0.25 -27.61 12.53
N GLU A 645 1.49 -27.47 12.06
CA GLU A 645 2.54 -26.72 12.76
C GLU A 645 2.16 -25.24 12.96
N THR A 646 1.53 -24.65 11.97
CA THR A 646 1.11 -23.23 11.98
C THR A 646 -0.23 -22.94 12.63
N ASN A 647 -1.02 -23.97 13.00
CA ASN A 647 -2.29 -23.79 13.70
C ASN A 647 -2.06 -23.45 15.17
N LEU A 648 -2.26 -22.18 15.51
CA LEU A 648 -2.00 -21.64 16.85
C LEU A 648 -2.98 -22.20 17.89
N SER A 649 -4.20 -22.58 17.49
CA SER A 649 -5.21 -23.15 18.39
C SER A 649 -4.77 -24.47 19.03
N LEU A 650 -3.92 -25.24 18.32
CA LEU A 650 -3.37 -26.49 18.85
C LEU A 650 -2.37 -26.28 19.99
N ARG A 651 -1.87 -25.06 20.15
CA ARG A 651 -0.87 -24.69 21.16
C ARG A 651 -1.39 -23.67 22.17
N ALA A 652 -2.70 -23.43 22.21
CA ALA A 652 -3.34 -22.45 23.10
C ALA A 652 -2.97 -22.63 24.58
N GLY A 653 -2.73 -23.88 25.01
CA GLY A 653 -2.28 -24.21 26.37
C GLY A 653 -0.89 -23.73 26.77
N ASN A 654 -0.06 -23.32 25.79
CA ASN A 654 1.28 -22.80 26.06
C ASN A 654 1.28 -21.33 26.50
N LEU A 655 0.16 -20.62 26.42
CA LEU A 655 0.06 -19.20 26.78
C LEU A 655 0.32 -19.00 28.28
N LYS A 656 1.41 -18.31 28.63
CA LYS A 656 1.75 -17.93 30.02
C LYS A 656 1.61 -16.42 30.25
N GLY A 657 2.04 -15.61 29.29
CA GLY A 657 2.00 -14.14 29.37
C GLY A 657 0.58 -13.58 29.13
N ARG A 658 0.47 -12.27 29.30
CA ARG A 658 -0.78 -11.54 29.02
C ARG A 658 -0.89 -11.29 27.52
N LEU A 659 -1.96 -11.75 26.87
CA LEU A 659 -2.20 -11.57 25.44
C LEU A 659 -3.51 -10.83 25.22
N LEU A 660 -3.47 -9.67 24.58
CA LEU A 660 -4.62 -8.93 24.10
C LEU A 660 -4.87 -9.29 22.63
N LEU A 661 -5.98 -9.92 22.36
CA LEU A 661 -6.50 -10.16 21.01
C LEU A 661 -7.38 -8.98 20.60
N ILE A 662 -7.28 -8.55 19.34
CA ILE A 662 -8.09 -7.44 18.80
C ILE A 662 -8.61 -7.85 17.43
N HIS A 663 -9.93 -7.65 17.17
CA HIS A 663 -10.51 -7.98 15.85
C HIS A 663 -11.73 -7.13 15.50
N GLY A 664 -11.85 -6.77 14.20
CA GLY A 664 -13.06 -6.16 13.65
C GLY A 664 -14.11 -7.24 13.29
N THR A 665 -15.39 -7.01 13.61
CA THR A 665 -16.41 -8.06 13.44
C THR A 665 -16.80 -8.36 12.00
N ILE A 666 -16.52 -7.43 11.07
CA ILE A 666 -16.79 -7.58 9.64
C ILE A 666 -15.49 -7.57 8.82
N ASP A 667 -14.43 -8.19 9.35
CA ASP A 667 -13.15 -8.32 8.67
C ASP A 667 -13.25 -9.24 7.45
N PRO A 668 -13.06 -8.73 6.20
CA PRO A 668 -13.15 -9.54 4.99
C PRO A 668 -11.80 -10.15 4.58
N THR A 669 -10.71 -9.80 5.27
CA THR A 669 -9.34 -10.24 4.95
C THR A 669 -8.92 -11.40 5.85
N VAL A 670 -8.96 -11.20 7.16
CA VAL A 670 -8.80 -12.25 8.15
C VAL A 670 -10.16 -12.43 8.83
N VAL A 671 -10.92 -13.40 8.40
CA VAL A 671 -12.29 -13.56 8.87
C VAL A 671 -12.34 -13.75 10.40
N TRP A 672 -13.30 -13.14 11.05
CA TRP A 672 -13.41 -13.09 12.52
C TRP A 672 -13.38 -14.48 13.20
N GLN A 673 -13.71 -15.52 12.47
CA GLN A 673 -13.65 -16.93 12.91
C GLN A 673 -12.26 -17.34 13.43
N HIS A 674 -11.18 -16.76 12.91
CA HIS A 674 -9.81 -17.03 13.39
C HIS A 674 -9.69 -16.79 14.89
N THR A 675 -10.01 -15.59 15.33
CA THR A 675 -9.90 -15.23 16.76
C THR A 675 -10.90 -15.98 17.62
N GLN A 676 -12.15 -16.23 17.12
CA GLN A 676 -13.15 -16.96 17.87
C GLN A 676 -12.70 -18.39 18.22
N LEU A 677 -12.17 -19.12 17.23
CA LEU A 677 -11.68 -20.47 17.43
C LEU A 677 -10.43 -20.55 18.31
N PHE A 678 -9.56 -19.55 18.21
CA PHE A 678 -8.41 -19.47 19.10
C PHE A 678 -8.84 -19.22 20.56
N VAL A 679 -9.79 -18.31 20.79
CA VAL A 679 -10.36 -18.08 22.14
C VAL A 679 -11.04 -19.35 22.66
N GLU A 680 -11.81 -20.07 21.83
CA GLU A 680 -12.40 -21.36 22.20
C GLU A 680 -11.31 -22.37 22.62
N ALA A 681 -10.21 -22.44 21.87
CA ALA A 681 -9.09 -23.32 22.22
C ALA A 681 -8.45 -22.92 23.57
N CYS A 682 -8.29 -21.63 23.83
CA CYS A 682 -7.79 -21.10 25.11
C CYS A 682 -8.71 -21.49 26.27
N VAL A 683 -10.04 -21.34 26.10
CA VAL A 683 -11.01 -21.75 27.12
C VAL A 683 -10.87 -23.24 27.44
N LYS A 684 -10.77 -24.10 26.40
CA LYS A 684 -10.59 -25.56 26.58
C LYS A 684 -9.26 -25.91 27.25
N ALA A 685 -8.20 -25.11 26.99
CA ALA A 685 -6.88 -25.29 27.56
C ALA A 685 -6.70 -24.66 28.96
N GLY A 686 -7.67 -23.88 29.45
CA GLY A 686 -7.58 -23.14 30.71
C GLY A 686 -6.61 -21.96 30.67
N THR A 687 -6.40 -21.33 29.50
CA THR A 687 -5.61 -20.10 29.34
C THR A 687 -6.53 -18.92 29.09
N TYR A 688 -6.09 -17.72 29.44
CA TYR A 688 -6.94 -16.54 29.57
C TYR A 688 -6.42 -15.34 28.78
N PRO A 689 -6.60 -15.29 27.43
CA PRO A 689 -6.32 -14.08 26.68
C PRO A 689 -7.37 -13.00 26.98
N ASP A 690 -6.97 -11.75 26.96
CA ASP A 690 -7.88 -10.62 26.94
C ASP A 690 -8.36 -10.38 25.49
N TYR A 691 -9.60 -9.88 25.31
CA TYR A 691 -10.16 -9.73 23.98
C TYR A 691 -10.91 -8.41 23.80
N MET A 692 -10.47 -7.60 22.84
CA MET A 692 -11.14 -6.36 22.44
C MET A 692 -11.74 -6.50 21.04
N ILE A 693 -13.05 -6.37 20.96
CA ILE A 693 -13.83 -6.47 19.72
C ILE A 693 -14.12 -5.06 19.21
N TYR A 694 -13.94 -4.84 17.89
CA TYR A 694 -14.34 -3.61 17.20
C TYR A 694 -15.53 -3.89 16.28
N PRO A 695 -16.78 -3.65 16.76
CA PRO A 695 -17.99 -3.87 15.96
C PRO A 695 -17.99 -2.99 14.70
N GLU A 696 -18.48 -3.54 13.57
CA GLU A 696 -18.59 -2.88 12.26
C GLU A 696 -17.26 -2.40 11.67
N HIS A 697 -16.13 -2.78 12.24
CA HIS A 697 -14.81 -2.54 11.63
C HIS A 697 -14.37 -3.73 10.79
N LYS A 698 -13.76 -3.39 9.66
CA LYS A 698 -13.06 -4.31 8.75
C LYS A 698 -11.68 -4.68 9.32
N HIS A 699 -10.78 -5.18 8.47
CA HIS A 699 -9.43 -5.59 8.86
C HIS A 699 -8.64 -4.50 9.59
N ASN A 700 -8.86 -3.23 9.26
CA ASN A 700 -8.23 -2.09 9.92
C ASN A 700 -9.26 -1.23 10.63
N VAL A 701 -9.00 -0.88 11.89
CA VAL A 701 -9.73 0.16 12.62
C VAL A 701 -9.19 1.52 12.14
N LEU A 702 -10.03 2.34 11.54
CA LEU A 702 -9.63 3.59 10.89
C LEU A 702 -10.32 4.81 11.51
N GLY A 703 -9.85 6.00 11.11
CA GLY A 703 -10.42 7.27 11.57
C GLY A 703 -10.20 7.53 13.05
N VAL A 704 -11.19 8.12 13.70
CA VAL A 704 -11.13 8.48 15.13
C VAL A 704 -11.07 7.26 16.04
N ASP A 705 -11.69 6.14 15.63
CA ASP A 705 -11.72 4.89 16.41
C ASP A 705 -10.33 4.24 16.49
N ARG A 706 -9.41 4.58 15.58
CA ARG A 706 -8.00 4.18 15.69
C ARG A 706 -7.30 4.79 16.90
N VAL A 707 -7.74 5.95 17.38
CA VAL A 707 -7.24 6.54 18.62
C VAL A 707 -7.60 5.66 19.81
N HIS A 708 -8.86 5.17 19.87
CA HIS A 708 -9.29 4.23 20.89
C HIS A 708 -8.48 2.92 20.83
N LEU A 709 -8.28 2.36 19.64
CA LEU A 709 -7.44 1.16 19.45
C LEU A 709 -6.03 1.38 20.00
N ASN A 710 -5.39 2.48 19.60
CA ASN A 710 -4.03 2.78 20.01
C ASN A 710 -3.92 3.03 21.53
N TYR A 711 -4.93 3.65 22.15
CA TYR A 711 -5.00 3.78 23.62
C TYR A 711 -5.19 2.43 24.30
N THR A 712 -6.04 1.56 23.78
CA THR A 712 -6.27 0.20 24.31
C THR A 712 -4.96 -0.57 24.34
N MET A 713 -4.23 -0.58 23.22
CA MET A 713 -2.91 -1.23 23.15
C MET A 713 -1.90 -0.59 24.11
N ALA A 714 -1.81 0.75 24.12
CA ALA A 714 -0.84 1.46 24.94
C ALA A 714 -1.07 1.20 26.45
N ARG A 715 -2.32 1.32 26.92
CA ARG A 715 -2.65 1.02 28.30
C ARG A 715 -2.33 -0.43 28.68
N TYR A 716 -2.62 -1.36 27.80
CA TYR A 716 -2.35 -2.78 28.04
C TYR A 716 -0.87 -3.03 28.33
N PHE A 717 0.03 -2.43 27.55
CA PHE A 717 1.47 -2.54 27.82
C PHE A 717 1.90 -1.76 29.05
N MET A 718 1.38 -0.57 29.28
CA MET A 718 1.72 0.24 30.46
C MET A 718 1.26 -0.40 31.78
N ASP A 719 0.14 -1.13 31.73
CA ASP A 719 -0.45 -1.76 32.94
C ASP A 719 0.17 -3.14 33.24
N HIS A 720 0.76 -3.82 32.24
CA HIS A 720 1.17 -5.22 32.39
C HIS A 720 2.64 -5.51 32.05
N LEU A 721 3.40 -4.60 31.42
CA LEU A 721 4.81 -4.76 31.10
C LEU A 721 5.67 -3.81 31.92
#